data_1097d07339639af1f49f546926ca5301
#
_entry.id   1097d07339639af1f49f546926ca5301
#
_cell.length_a   1.000
_cell.length_b   1.000
_cell.length_c   1.000
_cell.angle_alpha   90.00
_cell.angle_beta   90.00
_cell.angle_gamma   90.00
#
_symmetry.space_group_name_H-M   'P 1'
#
loop_
_entity.id
_entity.type
_entity.pdbx_description
1 polymer ?
#
loop_
_entity_poly.entity_id
_entity_poly.type
_entity_poly.pdbx_seq_one_letter_code
_entity_poly.pdbx_strand_id
1 'polypeptide(L)'
;RRRAPRSRHRRSEALLADNLQFDQARDRLLTGQVDRNDWFDLRFRTLHHFHRIEQNPALGLAGPRIDLLSHQLYIADEVARRHAPRVLLADEVGLGKTIEAGLILHRLLLTGRVERALVLVPASLTHQWLVELLRRFALEVTLLDEQQSLARAEGNPFESGQLILASQEWLFNNPHRQEQASACHWDLLIVDEAHHLDWSEEQAGPGYACVEGLAQQTPGVLLLTATPEQMGLASHFARLRLLDPDRYHSLDAFREEEQHYVAVAQAIDALETLPEGGKGGREVAHATVAGVIDEPDSLALLNTLSNPESSPEQQTSARDQLREQLLDRHGTGRVMFRNSRRHVGGFPERRLHLAPLELPAAYRRILRKLGRNEEYLDELLVETGLDFPDLLIYPDATYRAMLDDLNVEPWWQIDTRVKWLLERLGDDSEQGFADDKVLVIAHSRETAQGLAEALRVLGGIHAPVFHEGLTLVERDRAAAAFADEEEGSQVLVCSEIGSEGRNFQFCRQLVMFDLPQHPDQLEQRIGRLDRIGQRHAIEIHVPLFTASPGERLLRWFREGMDAFAAPHGIGNELFDAFGDALAEALLDGDALAEVVTETRALFEDRLAQRDAGRNRLLELNACRPARAEAVTEAIRSLDADPALPRYLDQALDIFGVDSQELGGGLLHLRPSPQMLDGLPGLAKDEEGFTATLSRERALARDDVQRLSWEHPLLREMMGRILDGNMGNTALALLKHPAIPPGRLMTELVFRTYCPAPKRLHVNRFLPPTAIRVLLDESGAVLSDKISFTGLAKNLRRVKKAMARDLIRSRHDQLRELLGQGEQEAERELPSIVEAAQERMRHELDTELARLEALARLNPAVRQEELEALRRERSELDAAIEGTRLRLDAARVIVTAGD
;
A
#
# COMPACT_ATOMS: atom_id res chain seq x y z
N ARG A 1 15.54 -31.42 12.23
CA ARG A 1 15.10 -31.28 13.63
C ARG A 1 15.76 -30.04 14.20
N ARG A 2 15.19 -28.85 13.96
CA ARG A 2 15.56 -27.62 14.66
C ARG A 2 14.36 -27.18 15.50
N ARG A 3 14.53 -27.19 16.81
CA ARG A 3 13.54 -26.71 17.79
C ARG A 3 13.41 -25.20 17.67
N ALA A 4 12.19 -24.69 17.52
CA ALA A 4 11.89 -23.27 17.59
C ALA A 4 12.16 -22.71 18.99
N PRO A 5 12.71 -21.50 19.12
CA PRO A 5 12.96 -20.87 20.42
C PRO A 5 11.68 -20.12 20.83
N ARG A 6 10.98 -20.59 21.83
CA ARG A 6 9.82 -19.91 22.40
C ARG A 6 9.86 -19.89 23.92
N SER A 7 9.32 -18.79 24.48
CA SER A 7 9.20 -18.48 25.92
C SER A 7 10.50 -18.30 26.73
N ARG A 8 11.67 -18.45 26.11
CA ARG A 8 12.95 -18.19 26.77
C ARG A 8 13.45 -16.74 26.65
N HIS A 9 12.85 -15.91 25.78
CA HIS A 9 13.43 -14.59 25.51
C HIS A 9 13.39 -13.61 26.69
N ARG A 10 12.31 -13.50 27.43
CA ARG A 10 12.28 -12.57 28.58
C ARG A 10 13.14 -13.00 29.78
N ARG A 11 13.35 -14.30 29.96
CA ARG A 11 14.30 -14.80 31.00
C ARG A 11 15.75 -14.83 30.51
N SER A 12 15.97 -14.92 29.19
CA SER A 12 17.32 -14.94 28.63
C SER A 12 17.92 -13.55 28.47
N GLU A 13 17.13 -12.49 28.26
CA GLU A 13 17.64 -11.12 28.20
C GLU A 13 18.25 -10.68 29.53
N ALA A 14 17.63 -11.00 30.65
CA ALA A 14 18.19 -10.72 31.98
C ALA A 14 19.46 -11.56 32.31
N LEU A 15 19.54 -12.81 31.84
CA LEU A 15 20.70 -13.67 32.00
C LEU A 15 21.82 -13.38 30.99
N LEU A 16 21.49 -12.83 29.82
CA LEU A 16 22.46 -12.40 28.82
C LEU A 16 23.08 -11.05 29.15
N ALA A 17 22.36 -10.14 29.80
CA ALA A 17 22.88 -8.84 30.20
C ALA A 17 24.08 -8.95 31.17
N ASP A 18 24.10 -9.95 32.03
CA ASP A 18 25.20 -10.17 33.01
C ASP A 18 26.42 -10.90 32.41
N ASN A 19 26.29 -11.54 31.23
CA ASN A 19 27.34 -12.36 30.62
C ASN A 19 27.79 -11.91 29.22
N LEU A 20 27.15 -10.89 28.63
CA LEU A 20 27.58 -10.30 27.38
C LEU A 20 28.66 -9.24 27.66
N GLN A 21 29.91 -9.62 27.49
CA GLN A 21 30.99 -8.64 27.30
C GLN A 21 30.83 -8.12 25.87
N PHE A 22 30.23 -6.93 25.75
CA PHE A 22 30.28 -6.18 24.48
C PHE A 22 31.74 -5.74 24.30
N ASP A 23 32.43 -6.24 23.29
CA ASP A 23 33.73 -5.73 22.84
C ASP A 23 33.57 -4.27 22.42
N GLN A 24 33.79 -3.35 23.34
CA GLN A 24 33.75 -1.93 23.06
C GLN A 24 34.88 -1.55 22.11
N ALA A 25 34.63 -0.59 21.23
CA ALA A 25 35.63 -0.08 20.29
C ALA A 25 36.96 0.29 21.02
N ARG A 26 36.86 0.83 22.25
CA ARG A 26 37.99 1.16 23.13
C ARG A 26 38.85 -0.08 23.45
N ASP A 27 38.22 -1.15 23.91
CA ASP A 27 38.93 -2.37 24.37
C ASP A 27 39.52 -3.12 23.17
N ARG A 28 38.79 -3.21 22.06
CA ARG A 28 39.30 -3.80 20.82
C ARG A 28 40.52 -3.04 20.29
N LEU A 29 40.46 -1.71 20.27
CA LEU A 29 41.59 -0.89 19.83
C LEU A 29 42.79 -1.12 20.73
N LEU A 30 42.67 -0.99 22.05
CA LEU A 30 43.78 -1.12 23.00
C LEU A 30 44.38 -2.55 23.03
N THR A 31 43.62 -3.59 22.71
CA THR A 31 44.11 -4.97 22.56
C THR A 31 44.71 -5.24 21.18
N GLY A 32 44.66 -4.27 20.28
CA GLY A 32 45.19 -4.38 18.91
C GLY A 32 44.34 -5.23 17.98
N GLN A 33 43.07 -5.37 18.28
CA GLN A 33 42.06 -5.93 17.37
C GLN A 33 41.60 -4.83 16.40
N VAL A 34 42.14 -4.84 15.18
CA VAL A 34 41.77 -3.84 14.16
C VAL A 34 41.19 -4.48 12.93
N ASP A 35 40.16 -3.84 12.40
CA ASP A 35 39.50 -4.20 11.18
C ASP A 35 40.18 -3.51 9.97
N ARG A 36 39.64 -3.75 8.80
CA ARG A 36 40.02 -3.06 7.56
C ARG A 36 39.55 -1.60 7.61
N ASN A 37 40.32 -0.70 7.00
CA ASN A 37 40.00 0.73 7.00
C ASN A 37 38.71 1.03 6.19
N ASP A 38 38.44 0.29 5.12
CA ASP A 38 37.22 0.39 4.34
C ASP A 38 35.95 0.03 5.16
N TRP A 39 36.07 -0.87 6.13
CA TRP A 39 34.99 -1.18 7.06
C TRP A 39 34.68 -0.04 8.03
N PHE A 40 35.72 0.64 8.51
CA PHE A 40 35.55 1.87 9.30
C PHE A 40 34.84 2.96 8.49
N ASP A 41 35.29 3.16 7.26
CA ASP A 41 34.72 4.15 6.36
C ASP A 41 33.24 3.83 6.06
N LEU A 42 32.91 2.56 5.82
CA LEU A 42 31.51 2.15 5.63
C LEU A 42 30.68 2.40 6.88
N ARG A 43 31.19 2.03 8.08
CA ARG A 43 30.49 2.28 9.36
C ARG A 43 30.15 3.75 9.58
N PHE A 44 31.13 4.64 9.36
CA PHE A 44 30.88 6.09 9.47
C PHE A 44 29.82 6.58 8.48
N ARG A 45 29.89 6.12 7.23
CA ARG A 45 28.88 6.47 6.20
C ARG A 45 27.51 5.90 6.56
N THR A 46 27.45 4.69 7.09
CA THR A 46 26.20 4.06 7.54
C THR A 46 25.52 4.91 8.60
N LEU A 47 26.26 5.37 9.62
CA LEU A 47 25.73 6.28 10.64
C LEU A 47 25.15 7.56 10.01
N HIS A 48 25.89 8.17 9.09
CA HIS A 48 25.46 9.40 8.43
C HIS A 48 24.20 9.19 7.58
N HIS A 49 24.14 8.11 6.79
CA HIS A 49 22.97 7.81 5.97
C HIS A 49 21.77 7.42 6.83
N PHE A 50 21.98 6.59 7.87
CA PHE A 50 20.93 6.21 8.79
C PHE A 50 20.30 7.43 9.47
N HIS A 51 21.13 8.36 9.98
CA HIS A 51 20.66 9.62 10.56
C HIS A 51 19.73 10.39 9.58
N ARG A 52 20.17 10.57 8.35
CA ARG A 52 19.41 11.31 7.32
C ARG A 52 18.11 10.61 6.93
N ILE A 53 18.11 9.28 6.84
CA ILE A 53 16.93 8.49 6.47
C ILE A 53 15.89 8.53 7.58
N GLU A 54 16.30 8.34 8.84
CA GLU A 54 15.37 8.33 9.97
C GLU A 54 14.67 9.68 10.20
N GLN A 55 15.28 10.79 9.78
CA GLN A 55 14.67 12.12 9.84
C GLN A 55 13.85 12.47 8.59
N ASN A 56 13.84 11.63 7.58
CA ASN A 56 13.12 11.96 6.35
C ASN A 56 11.60 11.86 6.56
N PRO A 57 10.83 12.89 6.21
CA PRO A 57 9.36 12.87 6.38
C PRO A 57 8.68 11.78 5.55
N ALA A 58 9.33 11.28 4.48
CA ALA A 58 8.83 10.20 3.64
C ALA A 58 9.26 8.79 4.12
N LEU A 59 9.88 8.68 5.31
CA LEU A 59 10.26 7.38 5.87
C LEU A 59 9.05 6.43 5.94
N GLY A 60 9.20 5.25 5.37
CA GLY A 60 8.15 4.24 5.27
C GLY A 60 7.22 4.40 4.07
N LEU A 61 7.33 5.50 3.31
CA LEU A 61 6.57 5.73 2.07
C LEU A 61 7.46 5.66 0.82
N ALA A 62 8.76 5.85 0.97
CA ALA A 62 9.71 5.87 -0.14
C ALA A 62 10.11 4.47 -0.62
N GLY A 63 10.12 3.47 0.28
CA GLY A 63 10.56 2.09 0.01
C GLY A 63 9.65 1.30 -0.92
N PRO A 64 8.33 1.35 -0.76
CA PRO A 64 7.42 0.54 -1.55
C PRO A 64 7.54 0.72 -3.06
N ARG A 65 7.33 -0.38 -3.79
CA ARG A 65 7.33 -0.43 -5.27
C ARG A 65 5.94 -0.07 -5.79
N ILE A 66 5.64 1.22 -5.75
CA ILE A 66 4.34 1.79 -6.13
C ILE A 66 4.51 3.03 -6.99
N ASP A 67 3.46 3.40 -7.72
CA ASP A 67 3.35 4.71 -8.35
C ASP A 67 3.17 5.81 -7.30
N LEU A 68 3.69 7.02 -7.58
CA LEU A 68 3.60 8.13 -6.64
C LEU A 68 2.29 8.90 -6.87
N LEU A 69 1.19 8.33 -6.39
CA LEU A 69 -0.13 8.92 -6.51
C LEU A 69 -0.44 9.82 -5.30
N SER A 70 -0.74 11.08 -5.57
CA SER A 70 -0.89 12.12 -4.55
C SER A 70 -1.91 11.80 -3.47
N HIS A 71 -3.08 11.25 -3.83
CA HIS A 71 -4.12 10.86 -2.86
C HIS A 71 -3.65 9.72 -1.95
N GLN A 72 -3.04 8.66 -2.49
CA GLN A 72 -2.55 7.53 -1.70
C GLN A 72 -1.45 7.95 -0.71
N LEU A 73 -0.49 8.75 -1.18
CA LEU A 73 0.60 9.26 -0.36
C LEU A 73 0.09 10.20 0.74
N TYR A 74 -0.90 11.06 0.41
CA TYR A 74 -1.51 11.94 1.39
C TYR A 74 -2.25 11.14 2.47
N ILE A 75 -3.11 10.19 2.09
CA ILE A 75 -3.85 9.34 3.03
C ILE A 75 -2.88 8.58 3.93
N ALA A 76 -1.86 7.96 3.35
CA ALA A 76 -0.88 7.21 4.10
C ALA A 76 -0.08 8.09 5.09
N ASP A 77 0.33 9.30 4.68
CA ASP A 77 1.02 10.26 5.54
C ASP A 77 0.11 10.75 6.68
N GLU A 78 -1.12 11.14 6.35
CA GLU A 78 -2.09 11.65 7.33
C GLU A 78 -2.50 10.60 8.36
N VAL A 79 -2.84 9.39 7.90
CA VAL A 79 -3.31 8.31 8.77
C VAL A 79 -2.18 7.75 9.63
N ALA A 80 -1.02 7.51 9.06
CA ALA A 80 0.09 6.94 9.82
C ALA A 80 0.73 7.92 10.84
N ARG A 81 0.45 9.22 10.78
CA ARG A 81 0.86 10.18 11.83
C ARG A 81 0.01 10.09 13.09
N ARG A 82 -1.22 9.60 12.99
CA ARG A 82 -2.16 9.55 14.11
C ARG A 82 -1.75 8.50 15.14
N HIS A 83 -2.00 8.79 16.40
CA HIS A 83 -1.92 7.77 17.43
C HIS A 83 -3.07 6.76 17.26
N ALA A 84 -2.76 5.46 17.12
CA ALA A 84 -3.75 4.41 16.98
C ALA A 84 -4.82 4.75 15.89
N PRO A 85 -4.46 4.77 14.60
CA PRO A 85 -5.35 5.21 13.54
C PRO A 85 -6.56 4.29 13.41
N ARG A 86 -7.77 4.88 13.40
CA ARG A 86 -9.04 4.16 13.19
C ARG A 86 -9.77 4.85 12.05
N VAL A 87 -9.72 4.26 10.85
CA VAL A 87 -10.22 4.90 9.63
C VAL A 87 -10.89 3.92 8.69
N LEU A 88 -11.84 4.43 7.92
CA LEU A 88 -12.47 3.79 6.78
C LEU A 88 -11.85 4.33 5.49
N LEU A 89 -11.17 3.47 4.72
CA LEU A 89 -10.70 3.75 3.38
C LEU A 89 -11.80 3.35 2.39
N ALA A 90 -12.43 4.35 1.80
CA ALA A 90 -13.65 4.22 1.00
C ALA A 90 -13.49 4.72 -0.44
N ASP A 91 -12.27 4.72 -0.96
CA ASP A 91 -11.96 5.14 -2.31
C ASP A 91 -12.66 4.27 -3.35
N GLU A 92 -13.05 4.87 -4.48
CA GLU A 92 -13.70 4.14 -5.57
C GLU A 92 -12.83 2.97 -6.07
N VAL A 93 -13.48 1.99 -6.70
CA VAL A 93 -12.79 0.83 -7.30
C VAL A 93 -11.70 1.29 -8.26
N GLY A 94 -10.51 0.68 -8.17
CA GLY A 94 -9.36 1.00 -9.02
C GLY A 94 -8.46 2.15 -8.53
N LEU A 95 -8.80 2.84 -7.44
CA LEU A 95 -7.94 3.87 -6.82
C LEU A 95 -6.84 3.29 -5.91
N GLY A 96 -6.91 1.99 -5.59
CA GLY A 96 -5.83 1.28 -4.91
C GLY A 96 -5.87 1.29 -3.39
N LYS A 97 -7.02 1.08 -2.77
CA LYS A 97 -7.20 0.95 -1.31
C LYS A 97 -6.20 -0.01 -0.64
N THR A 98 -5.93 -1.15 -1.26
CA THR A 98 -4.93 -2.12 -0.78
C THR A 98 -3.54 -1.48 -0.69
N ILE A 99 -3.19 -0.61 -1.65
CA ILE A 99 -1.92 0.13 -1.64
C ILE A 99 -1.89 1.15 -0.51
N GLU A 100 -2.99 1.87 -0.27
CA GLU A 100 -3.11 2.81 0.84
C GLU A 100 -2.92 2.12 2.19
N ALA A 101 -3.64 1.03 2.41
CA ALA A 101 -3.52 0.22 3.63
C ALA A 101 -2.10 -0.37 3.79
N GLY A 102 -1.49 -0.84 2.68
CA GLY A 102 -0.12 -1.32 2.65
C GLY A 102 0.90 -0.23 2.97
N LEU A 103 0.73 0.98 2.47
CA LEU A 103 1.58 2.15 2.79
C LEU A 103 1.48 2.53 4.26
N ILE A 104 0.27 2.59 4.81
CA ILE A 104 0.03 2.87 6.23
C ILE A 104 0.71 1.81 7.08
N LEU A 105 0.47 0.53 6.79
CA LEU A 105 1.07 -0.60 7.49
C LEU A 105 2.61 -0.56 7.43
N HIS A 106 3.18 -0.39 6.23
CA HIS A 106 4.62 -0.35 6.03
C HIS A 106 5.27 0.79 6.83
N ARG A 107 4.68 1.98 6.80
CA ARG A 107 5.18 3.12 7.58
C ARG A 107 5.11 2.88 9.08
N LEU A 108 3.97 2.36 9.58
CA LEU A 108 3.79 2.08 11.00
C LEU A 108 4.77 1.00 11.51
N LEU A 109 5.06 -0.02 10.69
CA LEU A 109 6.05 -1.06 10.99
C LEU A 109 7.48 -0.47 11.01
N LEU A 110 7.85 0.30 9.99
CA LEU A 110 9.19 0.85 9.86
C LEU A 110 9.51 1.86 10.97
N THR A 111 8.50 2.62 11.40
CA THR A 111 8.63 3.56 12.53
C THR A 111 8.49 2.89 13.92
N GLY A 112 8.24 1.58 13.97
CA GLY A 112 8.11 0.81 15.21
C GLY A 112 6.87 1.12 16.04
N ARG A 113 5.84 1.75 15.42
CA ARG A 113 4.55 2.06 16.06
C ARG A 113 3.59 0.89 16.02
N VAL A 114 3.80 -0.05 15.10
CA VAL A 114 3.12 -1.33 14.98
C VAL A 114 4.19 -2.43 14.98
N GLU A 115 4.03 -3.41 15.82
CA GLU A 115 4.87 -4.62 15.84
C GLU A 115 4.06 -5.83 15.35
N ARG A 116 2.73 -5.83 15.56
CA ARG A 116 1.86 -6.93 15.17
C ARG A 116 0.59 -6.44 14.50
N ALA A 117 0.28 -7.01 13.32
CA ALA A 117 -0.94 -6.71 12.59
C ALA A 117 -1.68 -7.99 12.16
N LEU A 118 -3.02 -7.92 12.22
CA LEU A 118 -3.93 -8.91 11.66
C LEU A 118 -4.63 -8.32 10.43
N VAL A 119 -4.53 -9.02 9.31
CA VAL A 119 -5.16 -8.63 8.04
C VAL A 119 -6.23 -9.68 7.71
N LEU A 120 -7.48 -9.27 7.67
CA LEU A 120 -8.65 -10.09 7.36
C LEU A 120 -9.21 -9.68 6.00
N VAL A 121 -9.25 -10.62 5.08
CA VAL A 121 -9.67 -10.39 3.70
C VAL A 121 -10.62 -11.51 3.22
N PRO A 122 -11.50 -11.27 2.24
CA PRO A 122 -12.23 -12.34 1.58
C PRO A 122 -11.29 -13.45 1.07
N ALA A 123 -11.72 -14.70 1.05
CA ALA A 123 -10.91 -15.82 0.61
C ALA A 123 -10.37 -15.63 -0.82
N SER A 124 -11.17 -15.04 -1.71
CA SER A 124 -10.78 -14.69 -3.08
C SER A 124 -9.60 -13.72 -3.17
N LEU A 125 -9.48 -12.79 -2.20
CA LEU A 125 -8.44 -11.74 -2.18
C LEU A 125 -7.19 -12.12 -1.39
N THR A 126 -7.20 -13.24 -0.66
CA THR A 126 -6.09 -13.65 0.21
C THR A 126 -4.75 -13.72 -0.54
N HIS A 127 -4.76 -14.30 -1.73
CA HIS A 127 -3.56 -14.41 -2.55
C HIS A 127 -3.08 -13.05 -3.07
N GLN A 128 -3.99 -12.21 -3.51
CA GLN A 128 -3.64 -10.84 -3.96
C GLN A 128 -2.92 -10.07 -2.86
N TRP A 129 -3.48 -10.06 -1.65
CA TRP A 129 -2.89 -9.38 -0.51
C TRP A 129 -1.50 -9.92 -0.17
N LEU A 130 -1.34 -11.26 -0.17
CA LEU A 130 -0.05 -11.90 0.07
C LEU A 130 1.00 -11.44 -0.94
N VAL A 131 0.68 -11.46 -2.23
CA VAL A 131 1.58 -11.06 -3.31
C VAL A 131 1.88 -9.57 -3.28
N GLU A 132 0.88 -8.72 -3.03
CA GLU A 132 1.08 -7.27 -2.96
C GLU A 132 1.96 -6.88 -1.75
N LEU A 133 1.70 -7.44 -0.57
CA LEU A 133 2.52 -7.17 0.61
C LEU A 133 3.97 -7.64 0.41
N LEU A 134 4.17 -8.81 -0.20
CA LEU A 134 5.50 -9.34 -0.46
C LEU A 134 6.23 -8.56 -1.56
N ARG A 135 5.60 -8.33 -2.72
CA ARG A 135 6.28 -7.78 -3.90
C ARG A 135 6.36 -6.26 -3.91
N ARG A 136 5.31 -5.57 -3.42
CA ARG A 136 5.27 -4.10 -3.42
C ARG A 136 5.87 -3.49 -2.18
N PHE A 137 5.70 -4.14 -1.02
CA PHE A 137 6.12 -3.62 0.27
C PHE A 137 7.31 -4.38 0.87
N ALA A 138 7.74 -5.49 0.27
CA ALA A 138 8.77 -6.37 0.80
C ALA A 138 8.48 -6.84 2.24
N LEU A 139 7.20 -7.04 2.57
CA LEU A 139 6.74 -7.51 3.87
C LEU A 139 6.50 -9.02 3.86
N GLU A 140 7.16 -9.74 4.76
CA GLU A 140 6.90 -11.15 4.98
C GLU A 140 5.66 -11.32 5.85
N VAL A 141 4.65 -12.02 5.32
CA VAL A 141 3.36 -12.23 5.96
C VAL A 141 3.13 -13.72 6.16
N THR A 142 2.64 -14.09 7.33
CA THR A 142 2.23 -15.47 7.60
C THR A 142 0.77 -15.65 7.21
N LEU A 143 0.52 -16.39 6.14
CA LEU A 143 -0.83 -16.83 5.79
C LEU A 143 -1.29 -17.90 6.78
N LEU A 144 -2.50 -17.75 7.35
CA LEU A 144 -3.13 -18.75 8.18
C LEU A 144 -4.39 -19.28 7.50
N ASP A 145 -4.39 -20.58 7.30
CA ASP A 145 -5.53 -21.41 6.92
C ASP A 145 -5.64 -22.60 7.87
N GLU A 146 -6.64 -23.45 7.68
CA GLU A 146 -6.84 -24.62 8.55
C GLU A 146 -5.69 -25.61 8.45
N GLN A 147 -5.15 -25.85 7.26
CA GLN A 147 -4.03 -26.78 7.05
C GLN A 147 -2.75 -26.29 7.77
N GLN A 148 -2.42 -25.04 7.65
CA GLN A 148 -1.26 -24.44 8.30
C GLN A 148 -1.43 -24.37 9.83
N SER A 149 -2.66 -24.12 10.28
CA SER A 149 -3.00 -24.07 11.69
C SER A 149 -2.88 -25.44 12.34
N LEU A 150 -3.33 -26.50 11.67
CA LEU A 150 -3.19 -27.88 12.12
C LEU A 150 -1.73 -28.37 12.08
N ALA A 151 -0.96 -27.97 11.08
CA ALA A 151 0.46 -28.31 11.00
C ALA A 151 1.30 -27.74 12.16
N ARG A 152 0.79 -26.71 12.83
CA ARG A 152 1.42 -26.04 13.98
C ARG A 152 0.75 -26.45 15.31
N ALA A 153 0.51 -27.75 15.49
CA ALA A 153 -0.32 -28.36 16.54
C ALA A 153 0.01 -27.98 18.00
N GLU A 154 1.12 -27.28 18.30
CA GLU A 154 1.45 -26.83 19.67
C GLU A 154 1.38 -25.30 19.76
N GLY A 155 0.35 -24.77 20.44
CA GLY A 155 0.18 -23.36 20.78
C GLY A 155 -0.81 -22.61 19.89
N ASN A 156 -0.90 -21.29 20.09
CA ASN A 156 -1.77 -20.42 19.32
C ASN A 156 -1.16 -20.13 17.94
N PRO A 157 -1.79 -20.51 16.81
CA PRO A 157 -1.23 -20.28 15.47
C PRO A 157 -1.06 -18.80 15.14
N PHE A 158 -1.87 -17.92 15.72
CA PHE A 158 -1.75 -16.46 15.55
C PHE A 158 -0.48 -15.88 16.17
N GLU A 159 0.20 -16.57 17.07
CA GLU A 159 1.51 -16.15 17.60
C GLU A 159 2.68 -16.51 16.67
N SER A 160 2.43 -17.18 15.54
CA SER A 160 3.49 -17.68 14.67
C SER A 160 4.23 -16.63 13.86
N GLY A 161 3.66 -15.43 13.72
CA GLY A 161 4.24 -14.32 12.98
C GLY A 161 3.84 -12.97 13.55
N GLN A 162 4.51 -11.93 13.08
CA GLN A 162 4.17 -10.54 13.41
C GLN A 162 3.01 -10.03 12.53
N LEU A 163 3.06 -10.37 11.25
CA LEU A 163 2.01 -10.04 10.28
C LEU A 163 1.26 -11.32 9.94
N ILE A 164 -0.02 -11.33 10.25
CA ILE A 164 -0.89 -12.47 9.98
C ILE A 164 -1.93 -12.06 8.95
N LEU A 165 -2.06 -12.87 7.90
CA LEU A 165 -3.09 -12.77 6.88
C LEU A 165 -4.01 -13.97 7.00
N ALA A 166 -5.31 -13.75 7.09
CA ALA A 166 -6.31 -14.83 7.18
C ALA A 166 -7.57 -14.46 6.39
N SER A 167 -8.28 -15.49 5.90
CA SER A 167 -9.57 -15.24 5.26
C SER A 167 -10.67 -14.96 6.31
N GLN A 168 -11.58 -14.07 5.95
CA GLN A 168 -12.75 -13.73 6.76
C GLN A 168 -13.61 -14.97 7.01
N GLU A 169 -13.90 -15.72 5.96
CA GLU A 169 -14.76 -16.90 6.01
C GLU A 169 -14.18 -18.00 6.93
N TRP A 170 -12.87 -18.22 6.87
CA TRP A 170 -12.20 -19.16 7.74
C TRP A 170 -12.28 -18.75 9.22
N LEU A 171 -12.06 -17.46 9.51
CA LEU A 171 -12.09 -16.95 10.88
C LEU A 171 -13.52 -16.88 11.42
N PHE A 172 -14.48 -16.33 10.63
CA PHE A 172 -15.86 -16.10 11.06
C PHE A 172 -16.64 -17.41 11.29
N ASN A 173 -16.31 -18.45 10.54
CA ASN A 173 -16.96 -19.77 10.68
C ASN A 173 -16.33 -20.67 11.75
N ASN A 174 -15.27 -20.21 12.44
CA ASN A 174 -14.56 -21.03 13.40
C ASN A 174 -14.41 -20.34 14.79
N PRO A 175 -15.34 -20.55 15.74
CA PRO A 175 -15.31 -19.90 17.06
C PRO A 175 -14.01 -20.11 17.82
N HIS A 176 -13.40 -21.31 17.72
CA HIS A 176 -12.13 -21.60 18.37
C HIS A 176 -10.98 -20.72 17.82
N ARG A 177 -10.98 -20.47 16.51
CA ARG A 177 -9.99 -19.57 15.88
C ARG A 177 -10.24 -18.11 16.26
N GLN A 178 -11.49 -17.71 16.43
CA GLN A 178 -11.84 -16.37 16.97
C GLN A 178 -11.31 -16.17 18.39
N GLU A 179 -11.47 -17.15 19.29
CA GLU A 179 -10.89 -17.11 20.62
C GLU A 179 -9.37 -16.99 20.59
N GLN A 180 -8.70 -17.79 19.72
CA GLN A 180 -7.25 -17.73 19.56
C GLN A 180 -6.75 -16.38 19.03
N ALA A 181 -7.44 -15.80 18.04
CA ALA A 181 -7.13 -14.48 17.50
C ALA A 181 -7.30 -13.37 18.57
N SER A 182 -8.40 -13.43 19.34
CA SER A 182 -8.70 -12.48 20.41
C SER A 182 -7.76 -12.61 21.62
N ALA A 183 -7.15 -13.79 21.83
CA ALA A 183 -6.15 -13.99 22.87
C ALA A 183 -4.78 -13.37 22.55
N CYS A 184 -4.56 -12.93 21.32
CA CYS A 184 -3.34 -12.27 20.88
C CYS A 184 -3.43 -10.75 21.03
N HIS A 185 -2.29 -10.13 21.29
CA HIS A 185 -2.20 -8.67 21.21
C HIS A 185 -1.97 -8.24 19.76
N TRP A 186 -2.78 -7.31 19.28
CA TRP A 186 -2.67 -6.70 17.96
C TRP A 186 -2.52 -5.19 18.12
N ASP A 187 -1.60 -4.58 17.37
CA ASP A 187 -1.44 -3.14 17.31
C ASP A 187 -2.31 -2.54 16.19
N LEU A 188 -2.53 -3.32 15.12
CA LEU A 188 -3.31 -2.93 13.96
C LEU A 188 -4.18 -4.09 13.45
N LEU A 189 -5.44 -3.81 13.21
CA LEU A 189 -6.40 -4.67 12.51
C LEU A 189 -6.74 -4.04 11.15
N ILE A 190 -6.59 -4.79 10.08
CA ILE A 190 -7.00 -4.40 8.72
C ILE A 190 -8.08 -5.35 8.26
N VAL A 191 -9.23 -4.82 7.83
CA VAL A 191 -10.35 -5.61 7.32
C VAL A 191 -10.71 -5.10 5.93
N ASP A 192 -10.48 -5.92 4.92
CA ASP A 192 -10.84 -5.59 3.54
C ASP A 192 -12.29 -5.98 3.24
N GLU A 193 -12.88 -5.34 2.23
CA GLU A 193 -14.28 -5.50 1.82
C GLU A 193 -15.24 -5.50 3.03
N ALA A 194 -15.06 -4.52 3.92
CA ALA A 194 -15.84 -4.42 5.16
C ALA A 194 -17.36 -4.28 4.92
N HIS A 195 -17.80 -4.05 3.69
CA HIS A 195 -19.21 -4.05 3.32
C HIS A 195 -19.87 -5.44 3.46
N HIS A 196 -19.12 -6.53 3.49
CA HIS A 196 -19.65 -7.88 3.77
C HIS A 196 -19.92 -8.16 5.26
N LEU A 197 -19.64 -7.21 6.16
CA LEU A 197 -19.96 -7.35 7.56
C LEU A 197 -21.43 -7.00 7.82
N ASP A 198 -22.32 -7.97 7.81
CA ASP A 198 -23.77 -7.78 8.00
C ASP A 198 -24.09 -7.25 9.38
N TRP A 199 -24.94 -6.22 9.44
CA TRP A 199 -25.38 -5.61 10.67
C TRP A 199 -26.80 -5.02 10.51
N SER A 200 -27.63 -5.25 11.54
CA SER A 200 -28.89 -4.54 11.73
C SER A 200 -29.05 -4.13 13.19
N GLU A 201 -30.00 -3.23 13.48
CA GLU A 201 -30.26 -2.82 14.86
C GLU A 201 -30.74 -3.97 15.74
N GLU A 202 -31.37 -5.00 15.15
CA GLU A 202 -31.91 -6.14 15.87
C GLU A 202 -30.85 -7.23 16.09
N GLN A 203 -29.95 -7.42 15.13
CA GLN A 203 -28.97 -8.50 15.19
C GLN A 203 -27.70 -8.16 14.39
N ALA A 204 -26.54 -8.28 15.03
CA ALA A 204 -25.25 -8.26 14.36
C ALA A 204 -24.94 -9.63 13.73
N GLY A 205 -24.48 -9.64 12.48
CA GLY A 205 -23.99 -10.86 11.85
C GLY A 205 -22.74 -11.43 12.53
N PRO A 206 -22.42 -12.72 12.38
CA PRO A 206 -21.26 -13.36 13.03
C PRO A 206 -19.94 -12.70 12.68
N GLY A 207 -19.75 -12.29 11.43
CA GLY A 207 -18.56 -11.59 10.95
C GLY A 207 -18.40 -10.23 11.60
N TYR A 208 -19.48 -9.46 11.70
CA TYR A 208 -19.48 -8.17 12.36
C TYR A 208 -19.12 -8.30 13.84
N ALA A 209 -19.76 -9.23 14.57
CA ALA A 209 -19.50 -9.46 15.99
C ALA A 209 -18.03 -9.89 16.24
N CYS A 210 -17.46 -10.72 15.39
CA CYS A 210 -16.05 -11.11 15.46
C CYS A 210 -15.12 -9.88 15.28
N VAL A 211 -15.37 -9.06 14.27
CA VAL A 211 -14.56 -7.86 13.99
C VAL A 211 -14.75 -6.82 15.10
N GLU A 212 -15.97 -6.64 15.63
CA GLU A 212 -16.25 -5.73 16.77
C GLU A 212 -15.43 -6.13 18.00
N GLY A 213 -15.41 -7.43 18.36
CA GLY A 213 -14.61 -7.93 19.48
C GLY A 213 -13.10 -7.71 19.29
N LEU A 214 -12.56 -7.93 18.09
CA LEU A 214 -11.17 -7.66 17.77
C LEU A 214 -10.87 -6.15 17.77
N ALA A 215 -11.74 -5.33 17.20
CA ALA A 215 -11.58 -3.87 17.12
C ALA A 215 -11.61 -3.18 18.48
N GLN A 216 -12.34 -3.71 19.45
CA GLN A 216 -12.36 -3.21 20.84
C GLN A 216 -11.03 -3.41 21.56
N GLN A 217 -10.28 -4.45 21.20
CA GLN A 217 -9.00 -4.78 21.85
C GLN A 217 -7.78 -4.25 21.07
N THR A 218 -8.00 -3.82 19.82
CA THR A 218 -6.92 -3.38 18.90
C THR A 218 -6.92 -1.86 18.83
N PRO A 219 -5.80 -1.19 19.14
CA PRO A 219 -5.71 0.27 19.09
C PRO A 219 -5.97 0.84 17.70
N GLY A 220 -5.32 0.33 16.66
CA GLY A 220 -5.45 0.78 15.28
C GLY A 220 -6.39 -0.12 14.47
N VAL A 221 -7.32 0.47 13.70
CA VAL A 221 -8.26 -0.26 12.84
C VAL A 221 -8.36 0.41 11.48
N LEU A 222 -8.10 -0.33 10.41
CA LEU A 222 -8.33 0.09 9.04
C LEU A 222 -9.43 -0.77 8.44
N LEU A 223 -10.52 -0.17 8.04
CA LEU A 223 -11.59 -0.82 7.29
C LEU A 223 -11.50 -0.36 5.84
N LEU A 224 -11.57 -1.27 4.89
CA LEU A 224 -11.54 -0.97 3.46
C LEU A 224 -12.87 -1.37 2.84
N THR A 225 -13.43 -0.50 2.01
CA THR A 225 -14.65 -0.78 1.25
C THR A 225 -14.68 0.03 -0.03
N ALA A 226 -15.21 -0.53 -1.11
CA ALA A 226 -15.37 0.21 -2.36
C ALA A 226 -16.61 1.11 -2.35
N THR A 227 -17.62 0.76 -1.56
CA THR A 227 -18.96 1.32 -1.68
C THR A 227 -19.65 1.41 -0.32
N PRO A 228 -19.26 2.39 0.53
CA PRO A 228 -19.77 2.48 1.89
C PRO A 228 -21.29 2.74 1.96
N GLU A 229 -21.90 3.27 0.90
CA GLU A 229 -23.30 3.72 0.87
C GLU A 229 -24.25 2.77 0.13
N GLN A 230 -23.74 1.83 -0.65
CA GLN A 230 -24.57 0.92 -1.45
C GLN A 230 -25.49 0.02 -0.61
N MET A 231 -25.11 -0.24 0.63
CA MET A 231 -25.88 -1.06 1.57
C MET A 231 -26.80 -0.25 2.49
N GLY A 232 -26.98 1.04 2.20
CA GLY A 232 -27.84 1.94 2.97
C GLY A 232 -27.20 2.53 4.23
N LEU A 233 -27.88 3.49 4.84
CA LEU A 233 -27.41 4.29 5.97
C LEU A 233 -27.04 3.46 7.20
N ALA A 234 -27.80 2.42 7.51
CA ALA A 234 -27.56 1.53 8.64
C ALA A 234 -26.25 0.76 8.52
N SER A 235 -25.96 0.27 7.32
CA SER A 235 -24.72 -0.43 7.01
C SER A 235 -23.50 0.49 7.14
N HIS A 236 -23.61 1.72 6.65
CA HIS A 236 -22.56 2.72 6.80
C HIS A 236 -22.32 3.09 8.27
N PHE A 237 -23.39 3.34 9.04
CA PHE A 237 -23.33 3.56 10.48
C PHE A 237 -22.58 2.44 11.21
N ALA A 238 -22.86 1.18 10.86
CA ALA A 238 -22.24 0.03 11.47
C ALA A 238 -20.70 0.03 11.32
N ARG A 239 -20.17 0.43 10.15
CA ARG A 239 -18.70 0.52 9.94
C ARG A 239 -18.10 1.66 10.75
N LEU A 240 -18.76 2.81 10.80
CA LEU A 240 -18.30 3.92 11.65
C LEU A 240 -18.33 3.56 13.14
N ARG A 241 -19.31 2.79 13.59
CA ARG A 241 -19.40 2.27 14.95
C ARG A 241 -18.24 1.32 15.29
N LEU A 242 -17.75 0.50 14.35
CA LEU A 242 -16.55 -0.31 14.58
C LEU A 242 -15.30 0.55 14.82
N LEU A 243 -15.25 1.75 14.21
CA LEU A 243 -14.12 2.66 14.35
C LEU A 243 -14.24 3.54 15.61
N ASP A 244 -15.42 4.00 15.94
CA ASP A 244 -15.67 4.88 17.09
C ASP A 244 -17.06 4.58 17.72
N PRO A 245 -17.14 3.55 18.58
CA PRO A 245 -18.41 3.13 19.17
C PRO A 245 -19.00 4.17 20.13
N ASP A 246 -18.19 5.03 20.73
CA ASP A 246 -18.64 6.05 21.67
C ASP A 246 -19.38 7.17 20.94
N ARG A 247 -18.90 7.56 19.78
CA ARG A 247 -19.55 8.55 18.93
C ARG A 247 -20.76 7.98 18.20
N TYR A 248 -20.60 6.82 17.57
CA TYR A 248 -21.64 6.20 16.76
C TYR A 248 -22.44 5.17 17.57
N HIS A 249 -23.13 5.64 18.61
CA HIS A 249 -23.90 4.78 19.52
C HIS A 249 -25.38 4.67 19.12
N SER A 250 -25.94 5.61 18.35
CA SER A 250 -27.36 5.68 17.95
C SER A 250 -27.48 5.96 16.43
N LEU A 251 -28.24 5.11 15.75
CA LEU A 251 -28.53 5.28 14.32
C LEU A 251 -29.40 6.51 14.06
N ASP A 252 -30.36 6.82 14.97
CA ASP A 252 -31.23 7.98 14.80
C ASP A 252 -30.46 9.30 14.94
N ALA A 253 -29.56 9.39 15.92
CA ALA A 253 -28.67 10.55 16.04
C ALA A 253 -27.78 10.71 14.81
N PHE A 254 -27.31 9.61 14.23
CA PHE A 254 -26.53 9.62 13.00
C PHE A 254 -27.34 10.11 11.79
N ARG A 255 -28.62 9.76 11.69
CA ARG A 255 -29.52 10.27 10.64
C ARG A 255 -29.72 11.79 10.72
N GLU A 256 -29.84 12.33 11.94
CA GLU A 256 -29.95 13.78 12.14
C GLU A 256 -28.66 14.51 11.77
N GLU A 257 -27.51 13.95 12.15
CA GLU A 257 -26.20 14.50 11.82
C GLU A 257 -25.97 14.54 10.28
N GLU A 258 -26.46 13.55 9.56
CA GLU A 258 -26.29 13.46 8.11
C GLU A 258 -27.00 14.57 7.34
N GLN A 259 -28.14 15.04 7.82
CA GLN A 259 -28.85 16.19 7.23
C GLN A 259 -28.03 17.49 7.31
N HIS A 260 -27.19 17.64 8.33
CA HIS A 260 -26.31 18.80 8.49
C HIS A 260 -25.18 18.83 7.47
N TYR A 261 -24.68 17.67 7.02
CA TYR A 261 -23.58 17.61 6.06
C TYR A 261 -23.93 18.19 4.68
N VAL A 262 -25.19 18.08 4.27
CA VAL A 262 -25.68 18.66 3.01
C VAL A 262 -25.54 20.19 3.01
N ALA A 263 -25.91 20.84 4.12
CA ALA A 263 -25.78 22.29 4.25
C ALA A 263 -24.32 22.76 4.21
N VAL A 264 -23.42 22.01 4.83
CA VAL A 264 -21.98 22.31 4.83
C VAL A 264 -21.35 22.13 3.45
N ALA A 265 -21.74 21.07 2.73
CA ALA A 265 -21.28 20.86 1.34
C ALA A 265 -21.70 22.03 0.43
N GLN A 266 -22.96 22.45 0.54
CA GLN A 266 -23.47 23.60 -0.21
C GLN A 266 -22.74 24.89 0.16
N ALA A 267 -22.37 25.08 1.43
CA ALA A 267 -21.60 26.24 1.87
C ALA A 267 -20.17 26.25 1.27
N ILE A 268 -19.52 25.11 1.17
CA ILE A 268 -18.18 25.01 0.58
C ILE A 268 -18.23 25.23 -0.93
N ASP A 269 -19.21 24.65 -1.63
CA ASP A 269 -19.39 24.91 -3.07
C ASP A 269 -19.71 26.40 -3.33
N ALA A 270 -20.49 27.02 -2.44
CA ALA A 270 -20.75 28.46 -2.48
C ALA A 270 -19.48 29.30 -2.28
N LEU A 271 -18.55 28.87 -1.40
CA LEU A 271 -17.24 29.52 -1.20
C LEU A 271 -16.37 29.49 -2.46
N GLU A 272 -16.40 28.42 -3.23
CA GLU A 272 -15.62 28.29 -4.47
C GLU A 272 -16.18 29.20 -5.58
N THR A 273 -17.47 29.43 -5.61
CA THR A 273 -18.16 30.26 -6.61
C THR A 273 -18.20 31.77 -6.25
N LEU A 274 -17.93 32.15 -4.99
CA LEU A 274 -17.96 33.53 -4.49
C LEU A 274 -17.12 34.53 -5.30
N PRO A 275 -15.89 34.21 -5.74
CA PRO A 275 -15.08 35.16 -6.53
C PRO A 275 -15.64 35.45 -7.94
N GLU A 276 -16.34 34.51 -8.54
CA GLU A 276 -16.76 34.53 -9.95
C GLU A 276 -18.19 35.03 -10.16
N GLY A 277 -19.01 35.06 -9.11
CA GLY A 277 -20.43 35.41 -9.19
C GLY A 277 -20.72 36.89 -9.37
N GLY A 278 -21.76 37.25 -10.16
CA GLY A 278 -22.33 38.58 -10.17
C GLY A 278 -22.93 38.96 -8.79
N LYS A 279 -23.28 40.27 -8.59
CA LYS A 279 -23.73 40.78 -7.28
C LYS A 279 -24.78 39.91 -6.56
N GLY A 280 -25.81 39.42 -7.28
CA GLY A 280 -26.83 38.56 -6.69
C GLY A 280 -26.35 37.16 -6.30
N GLY A 281 -25.43 36.57 -7.11
CA GLY A 281 -24.84 35.30 -6.79
C GLY A 281 -23.95 35.33 -5.54
N ARG A 282 -23.21 36.43 -5.34
CA ARG A 282 -22.37 36.64 -4.15
C ARG A 282 -23.19 36.80 -2.86
N GLU A 283 -24.32 37.48 -2.92
CA GLU A 283 -25.21 37.62 -1.75
C GLU A 283 -25.82 36.29 -1.32
N VAL A 284 -26.23 35.46 -2.27
CA VAL A 284 -26.75 34.11 -1.98
C VAL A 284 -25.64 33.21 -1.42
N ALA A 285 -24.47 33.20 -2.05
CA ALA A 285 -23.33 32.42 -1.59
C ALA A 285 -22.88 32.85 -0.19
N HIS A 286 -22.82 34.17 0.07
CA HIS A 286 -22.52 34.70 1.41
C HIS A 286 -23.55 34.26 2.45
N ALA A 287 -24.83 34.32 2.13
CA ALA A 287 -25.89 33.90 3.05
C ALA A 287 -25.86 32.40 3.33
N THR A 288 -25.55 31.57 2.34
CA THR A 288 -25.39 30.13 2.48
C THR A 288 -24.23 29.78 3.43
N VAL A 289 -23.09 30.45 3.24
CA VAL A 289 -21.91 30.25 4.10
C VAL A 289 -22.15 30.76 5.52
N ALA A 290 -22.76 31.96 5.65
CA ALA A 290 -23.09 32.54 6.95
C ALA A 290 -24.10 31.71 7.75
N GLY A 291 -24.96 30.94 7.07
CA GLY A 291 -25.91 30.01 7.71
C GLY A 291 -25.29 28.83 8.43
N VAL A 292 -24.02 28.51 8.14
CA VAL A 292 -23.29 27.34 8.68
C VAL A 292 -22.18 27.75 9.64
N ILE A 293 -21.88 29.07 9.74
CA ILE A 293 -20.77 29.62 10.53
C ILE A 293 -21.31 30.41 11.70
N ASP A 294 -20.90 30.08 12.93
CA ASP A 294 -21.30 30.79 14.15
C ASP A 294 -20.16 31.57 14.82
N GLU A 295 -18.90 31.38 14.35
CA GLU A 295 -17.72 31.92 15.03
C GLU A 295 -17.33 33.31 14.51
N PRO A 296 -16.91 34.23 15.41
CA PRO A 296 -16.46 35.57 15.02
C PRO A 296 -15.30 35.58 14.03
N ASP A 297 -14.36 34.66 14.18
CA ASP A 297 -13.17 34.55 13.33
C ASP A 297 -13.53 34.07 11.92
N SER A 298 -14.40 33.08 11.81
CA SER A 298 -14.90 32.57 10.53
C SER A 298 -15.74 33.62 9.82
N LEU A 299 -16.57 34.38 10.54
CA LEU A 299 -17.31 35.54 10.00
C LEU A 299 -16.39 36.66 9.53
N ALA A 300 -15.28 36.92 10.22
CA ALA A 300 -14.29 37.89 9.79
C ALA A 300 -13.60 37.46 8.46
N LEU A 301 -13.30 36.19 8.30
CA LEU A 301 -12.77 35.63 7.05
C LEU A 301 -13.79 35.74 5.91
N LEU A 302 -15.06 35.44 6.17
CA LEU A 302 -16.14 35.56 5.19
C LEU A 302 -16.33 37.03 4.74
N ASN A 303 -16.24 37.97 5.69
CA ASN A 303 -16.28 39.38 5.37
C ASN A 303 -15.08 39.83 4.53
N THR A 304 -13.87 39.30 4.82
CA THR A 304 -12.66 39.59 4.04
C THR A 304 -12.81 39.08 2.60
N LEU A 305 -13.36 37.87 2.43
CA LEU A 305 -13.63 37.25 1.14
C LEU A 305 -14.66 38.04 0.32
N SER A 306 -15.68 38.59 0.99
CA SER A 306 -16.78 39.32 0.36
C SER A 306 -16.45 40.79 0.09
N ASN A 307 -15.38 41.31 0.69
CA ASN A 307 -14.98 42.74 0.56
C ASN A 307 -14.29 43.01 -0.78
N PRO A 308 -14.85 43.85 -1.66
CA PRO A 308 -14.24 44.21 -2.94
C PRO A 308 -12.89 44.91 -2.82
N GLU A 309 -12.57 45.53 -1.66
CA GLU A 309 -11.30 46.22 -1.41
C GLU A 309 -10.17 45.28 -0.99
N SER A 310 -10.46 44.02 -0.65
CA SER A 310 -9.43 43.05 -0.30
C SER A 310 -8.63 42.61 -1.52
N SER A 311 -7.32 42.46 -1.37
CA SER A 311 -6.47 41.97 -2.46
C SER A 311 -6.83 40.53 -2.88
N PRO A 312 -6.59 40.14 -4.15
CA PRO A 312 -6.82 38.76 -4.60
C PRO A 312 -6.11 37.73 -3.74
N GLU A 313 -4.92 38.03 -3.22
CA GLU A 313 -4.17 37.17 -2.31
C GLU A 313 -4.85 37.03 -0.96
N GLN A 314 -5.38 38.13 -0.40
CA GLN A 314 -6.15 38.10 0.85
C GLN A 314 -7.46 37.33 0.70
N GLN A 315 -8.16 37.48 -0.41
CA GLN A 315 -9.37 36.73 -0.71
C GLN A 315 -9.11 35.22 -0.85
N THR A 316 -8.05 34.85 -1.57
CA THR A 316 -7.64 33.46 -1.71
C THR A 316 -7.26 32.85 -0.36
N SER A 317 -6.46 33.56 0.44
CA SER A 317 -6.08 33.10 1.78
C SER A 317 -7.29 32.95 2.71
N ALA A 318 -8.21 33.92 2.71
CA ALA A 318 -9.42 33.86 3.53
C ALA A 318 -10.36 32.72 3.09
N ARG A 319 -10.50 32.49 1.78
CA ARG A 319 -11.27 31.38 1.23
C ARG A 319 -10.68 30.03 1.67
N ASP A 320 -9.37 29.86 1.50
CA ASP A 320 -8.71 28.59 1.82
C ASP A 320 -8.75 28.30 3.33
N GLN A 321 -8.57 29.31 4.16
CA GLN A 321 -8.71 29.20 5.63
C GLN A 321 -10.15 28.87 6.02
N LEU A 322 -11.15 29.51 5.44
CA LEU A 322 -12.56 29.28 5.75
C LEU A 322 -13.00 27.87 5.28
N ARG A 323 -12.53 27.46 4.11
CA ARG A 323 -12.73 26.07 3.61
C ARG A 323 -12.16 25.06 4.59
N GLU A 324 -10.92 25.29 5.03
CA GLU A 324 -10.24 24.40 5.97
C GLU A 324 -10.98 24.33 7.33
N GLN A 325 -11.45 25.44 7.85
CA GLN A 325 -12.26 25.48 9.08
C GLN A 325 -13.59 24.74 8.95
N LEU A 326 -14.30 24.91 7.83
CA LEU A 326 -15.57 24.19 7.59
C LEU A 326 -15.35 22.69 7.44
N LEU A 327 -14.32 22.27 6.72
CA LEU A 327 -13.96 20.88 6.55
C LEU A 327 -13.52 20.24 7.87
N ASP A 328 -12.73 20.94 8.67
CA ASP A 328 -12.26 20.44 9.97
C ASP A 328 -13.40 20.37 11.01
N ARG A 329 -14.34 21.30 10.97
CA ARG A 329 -15.48 21.35 11.92
C ARG A 329 -16.54 20.29 11.66
N HIS A 330 -16.89 20.12 10.40
CA HIS A 330 -18.06 19.31 10.02
C HIS A 330 -17.69 18.05 9.25
N GLY A 331 -16.40 17.86 8.93
CA GLY A 331 -15.95 16.73 8.11
C GLY A 331 -15.84 15.43 8.90
N THR A 332 -16.37 14.35 8.33
CA THR A 332 -16.03 12.97 8.70
C THR A 332 -14.64 12.58 8.18
N GLY A 333 -13.89 13.50 7.59
CA GLY A 333 -12.59 13.29 6.98
C GLY A 333 -11.47 12.79 7.91
N ARG A 334 -11.72 12.81 9.23
CA ARG A 334 -10.82 12.12 10.17
C ARG A 334 -11.11 10.63 10.28
N VAL A 335 -12.33 10.20 10.04
CA VAL A 335 -12.75 8.80 10.19
C VAL A 335 -12.84 8.09 8.86
N MET A 336 -13.13 8.82 7.80
CA MET A 336 -13.30 8.26 6.46
C MET A 336 -12.56 9.08 5.40
N PHE A 337 -11.85 8.38 4.52
CA PHE A 337 -11.24 8.93 3.32
C PHE A 337 -11.95 8.35 2.10
N ARG A 338 -12.34 9.23 1.18
CA ARG A 338 -13.01 8.85 -0.05
C ARG A 338 -12.57 9.74 -1.20
N ASN A 339 -11.94 9.17 -2.17
CA ASN A 339 -11.64 9.80 -3.45
C ASN A 339 -12.51 9.21 -4.55
N SER A 340 -12.87 10.04 -5.51
CA SER A 340 -13.53 9.60 -6.74
C SER A 340 -12.58 9.71 -7.92
N ARG A 341 -12.80 8.90 -8.93
CA ARG A 341 -12.00 8.91 -10.17
C ARG A 341 -12.07 10.26 -10.89
N ARG A 342 -13.21 10.96 -10.80
CA ARG A 342 -13.40 12.29 -11.39
C ARG A 342 -12.42 13.33 -10.82
N HIS A 343 -12.11 13.25 -9.53
CA HIS A 343 -11.25 14.21 -8.84
C HIS A 343 -9.77 13.84 -8.94
N VAL A 344 -9.46 12.57 -8.92
CA VAL A 344 -8.07 12.11 -9.00
C VAL A 344 -7.51 12.24 -10.42
N GLY A 345 -8.34 11.99 -11.44
CA GLY A 345 -7.90 12.00 -12.84
C GLY A 345 -6.91 10.87 -13.19
N GLY A 346 -6.40 10.89 -14.41
CA GLY A 346 -5.37 9.93 -14.84
C GLY A 346 -5.88 8.52 -15.15
N PHE A 347 -7.18 8.36 -15.29
CA PHE A 347 -7.79 7.12 -15.78
C PHE A 347 -7.90 7.11 -17.30
N PRO A 348 -7.83 5.92 -17.92
CA PRO A 348 -8.00 5.79 -19.36
C PRO A 348 -9.45 6.02 -19.80
N GLU A 349 -9.63 6.40 -21.03
CA GLU A 349 -10.95 6.38 -21.69
C GLU A 349 -11.37 4.93 -21.92
N ARG A 350 -12.68 4.62 -21.75
CA ARG A 350 -13.27 3.33 -22.09
C ARG A 350 -13.96 3.42 -23.43
N ARG A 351 -13.69 2.49 -24.34
CA ARG A 351 -14.31 2.42 -25.68
C ARG A 351 -14.96 1.08 -25.90
N LEU A 352 -16.25 1.09 -26.13
CA LEU A 352 -17.04 -0.11 -26.34
C LEU A 352 -17.14 -0.45 -27.83
N HIS A 353 -16.73 -1.68 -28.19
CA HIS A 353 -16.82 -2.25 -29.51
C HIS A 353 -17.77 -3.44 -29.52
N LEU A 354 -18.90 -3.30 -30.20
CA LEU A 354 -19.89 -4.37 -30.31
C LEU A 354 -19.65 -5.17 -31.59
N ALA A 355 -19.62 -6.50 -31.43
CA ALA A 355 -19.56 -7.42 -32.56
C ALA A 355 -20.86 -8.24 -32.64
N PRO A 356 -21.88 -7.81 -33.39
CA PRO A 356 -23.12 -8.54 -33.53
C PRO A 356 -22.91 -9.81 -34.37
N LEU A 357 -23.26 -10.96 -33.81
CA LEU A 357 -23.07 -12.27 -34.41
C LEU A 357 -24.39 -13.02 -34.54
N GLU A 358 -24.47 -13.95 -35.51
CA GLU A 358 -25.65 -14.80 -35.65
C GLU A 358 -25.67 -15.87 -34.53
N LEU A 359 -26.83 -15.99 -33.87
CA LEU A 359 -27.06 -17.04 -32.85
C LEU A 359 -27.06 -18.43 -33.51
N PRO A 360 -26.17 -19.37 -33.10
CA PRO A 360 -26.14 -20.73 -33.62
C PRO A 360 -27.49 -21.43 -33.53
N ALA A 361 -27.84 -22.23 -34.55
CA ALA A 361 -29.10 -22.93 -34.58
C ALA A 361 -29.34 -23.89 -33.39
N ALA A 362 -28.28 -24.48 -32.87
CA ALA A 362 -28.30 -25.30 -31.66
C ALA A 362 -28.72 -24.47 -30.43
N TYR A 363 -28.07 -23.32 -30.19
CA TYR A 363 -28.41 -22.42 -29.09
C TYR A 363 -29.82 -21.86 -29.21
N ARG A 364 -30.24 -21.48 -30.41
CA ARG A 364 -31.63 -21.02 -30.68
C ARG A 364 -32.65 -22.09 -30.31
N ARG A 365 -32.35 -23.37 -30.57
CA ARG A 365 -33.23 -24.49 -30.19
C ARG A 365 -33.34 -24.66 -28.68
N ILE A 366 -32.23 -24.50 -27.98
CA ILE A 366 -32.16 -24.61 -26.54
C ILE A 366 -32.98 -23.51 -25.87
N LEU A 367 -32.70 -22.24 -26.24
CA LEU A 367 -33.41 -21.08 -25.68
C LEU A 367 -34.94 -21.17 -25.90
N ARG A 368 -35.40 -21.75 -27.05
CA ARG A 368 -36.81 -21.98 -27.27
C ARG A 368 -37.40 -23.10 -26.39
N LYS A 369 -36.61 -24.08 -26.00
CA LYS A 369 -37.06 -25.14 -25.07
C LYS A 369 -37.19 -24.61 -23.65
N LEU A 370 -36.22 -23.80 -23.18
CA LEU A 370 -36.25 -23.18 -21.86
C LEU A 370 -37.52 -22.33 -21.64
N GLY A 371 -37.93 -21.55 -22.65
CA GLY A 371 -39.17 -20.77 -22.56
C GLY A 371 -40.48 -21.52 -22.65
N ARG A 372 -40.50 -22.87 -22.75
CA ARG A 372 -41.71 -23.66 -22.98
C ARG A 372 -41.90 -24.84 -21.99
N ASN A 373 -40.97 -25.22 -21.21
CA ASN A 373 -41.02 -26.40 -20.37
C ASN A 373 -40.38 -26.19 -19.01
N GLU A 374 -41.18 -25.94 -17.97
CA GLU A 374 -40.76 -25.68 -16.61
C GLU A 374 -40.04 -26.91 -15.97
N GLU A 375 -40.50 -28.14 -16.21
CA GLU A 375 -39.91 -29.36 -15.66
C GLU A 375 -38.45 -29.57 -16.17
N TYR A 376 -38.20 -29.16 -17.40
CA TYR A 376 -36.89 -29.22 -18.02
C TYR A 376 -35.95 -28.09 -17.53
N LEU A 377 -36.53 -26.97 -17.12
CA LEU A 377 -35.79 -25.88 -16.50
C LEU A 377 -35.24 -26.33 -15.12
N ASP A 378 -36.10 -26.93 -14.29
CA ASP A 378 -35.71 -27.39 -12.95
C ASP A 378 -34.59 -28.46 -13.01
N GLU A 379 -34.62 -29.35 -13.99
CA GLU A 379 -33.56 -30.34 -14.21
C GLU A 379 -32.21 -29.65 -14.53
N LEU A 380 -32.20 -28.68 -15.41
CA LEU A 380 -31.00 -27.92 -15.80
C LEU A 380 -30.43 -27.04 -14.67
N LEU A 381 -31.27 -26.42 -13.86
CA LEU A 381 -30.85 -25.65 -12.69
C LEU A 381 -30.04 -26.52 -11.71
N VAL A 382 -30.54 -27.76 -11.49
CA VAL A 382 -29.88 -28.72 -10.61
C VAL A 382 -28.57 -29.24 -11.23
N GLU A 383 -28.56 -29.54 -12.53
CA GLU A 383 -27.41 -30.14 -13.22
C GLU A 383 -26.26 -29.12 -13.43
N THR A 384 -26.58 -27.91 -13.79
CA THR A 384 -25.58 -26.85 -14.07
C THR A 384 -25.12 -26.11 -12.81
N GLY A 385 -25.96 -26.05 -11.79
CA GLY A 385 -25.76 -25.15 -10.64
C GLY A 385 -25.85 -23.66 -10.96
N LEU A 386 -26.34 -23.33 -12.19
CA LEU A 386 -26.59 -21.95 -12.64
C LEU A 386 -27.99 -21.54 -12.22
N ASP A 387 -28.25 -20.26 -12.05
CA ASP A 387 -29.59 -19.72 -11.85
C ASP A 387 -30.31 -19.55 -13.20
N PHE A 388 -31.58 -19.16 -13.14
CA PHE A 388 -32.42 -19.06 -14.35
C PHE A 388 -31.89 -18.00 -15.34
N PRO A 389 -31.53 -16.77 -14.94
CA PRO A 389 -30.98 -15.80 -15.88
C PRO A 389 -29.66 -16.27 -16.53
N ASP A 390 -28.79 -16.94 -15.76
CA ASP A 390 -27.51 -17.45 -16.24
C ASP A 390 -27.68 -18.51 -17.34
N LEU A 391 -28.67 -19.41 -17.20
CA LEU A 391 -29.02 -20.35 -18.26
C LEU A 391 -29.41 -19.69 -19.58
N LEU A 392 -29.93 -18.48 -19.52
CA LEU A 392 -30.32 -17.71 -20.71
C LEU A 392 -29.15 -16.99 -21.34
N ILE A 393 -28.26 -16.40 -20.54
CA ILE A 393 -27.16 -15.56 -21.01
C ILE A 393 -25.90 -16.37 -21.36
N TYR A 394 -25.72 -17.58 -20.82
CA TYR A 394 -24.60 -18.49 -21.10
C TYR A 394 -25.02 -19.73 -21.92
N PRO A 395 -25.33 -19.57 -23.23
CA PRO A 395 -25.85 -20.66 -24.05
C PRO A 395 -24.85 -21.81 -24.26
N ASP A 396 -23.56 -21.56 -24.12
CA ASP A 396 -22.51 -22.59 -24.18
C ASP A 396 -22.53 -23.49 -22.95
N ALA A 397 -22.74 -22.94 -21.75
CA ALA A 397 -22.92 -23.74 -20.52
C ALA A 397 -24.18 -24.61 -20.59
N THR A 398 -25.28 -24.01 -21.00
CA THR A 398 -26.56 -24.73 -21.16
C THR A 398 -26.47 -25.79 -22.27
N TYR A 399 -25.72 -25.54 -23.34
CA TYR A 399 -25.47 -26.53 -24.38
C TYR A 399 -24.65 -27.71 -23.85
N ARG A 400 -23.63 -27.47 -23.03
CA ARG A 400 -22.80 -28.50 -22.40
C ARG A 400 -23.64 -29.43 -21.49
N ALA A 401 -24.48 -28.85 -20.65
CA ALA A 401 -25.34 -29.60 -19.75
C ALA A 401 -26.36 -30.49 -20.45
N MET A 402 -26.78 -30.12 -21.66
CA MET A 402 -27.73 -30.89 -22.45
C MET A 402 -27.10 -32.04 -23.23
N LEU A 403 -25.78 -32.22 -23.14
CA LEU A 403 -25.08 -33.23 -23.95
C LEU A 403 -24.72 -34.47 -23.16
N ASP A 404 -25.70 -35.34 -22.95
CA ASP A 404 -25.49 -36.69 -22.44
C ASP A 404 -24.87 -37.68 -23.50
N ASP A 405 -24.65 -37.23 -24.73
CA ASP A 405 -24.21 -38.06 -25.84
C ASP A 405 -22.77 -37.78 -26.28
N LEU A 406 -21.91 -38.79 -26.17
CA LEU A 406 -20.48 -38.79 -26.52
C LEU A 406 -20.11 -38.47 -27.99
N ASN A 407 -21.10 -38.20 -28.83
CA ASN A 407 -20.96 -37.95 -30.28
C ASN A 407 -21.35 -36.55 -30.76
N VAL A 408 -21.45 -35.59 -29.90
CA VAL A 408 -21.84 -34.24 -30.28
C VAL A 408 -20.61 -33.33 -30.41
N GLU A 409 -20.66 -32.38 -31.36
CA GLU A 409 -19.58 -31.44 -31.60
C GLU A 409 -19.33 -30.59 -30.35
N PRO A 410 -18.07 -30.36 -29.97
CA PRO A 410 -17.74 -29.42 -28.89
C PRO A 410 -18.41 -28.06 -29.11
N TRP A 411 -18.91 -27.43 -28.05
CA TRP A 411 -19.62 -26.17 -28.12
C TRP A 411 -18.84 -25.07 -28.89
N TRP A 412 -17.51 -25.06 -28.75
CA TRP A 412 -16.64 -24.09 -29.38
C TRP A 412 -16.51 -24.24 -30.92
N GLN A 413 -16.93 -25.39 -31.47
CA GLN A 413 -16.98 -25.58 -32.93
C GLN A 413 -18.21 -24.90 -33.55
N ILE A 414 -19.30 -24.83 -32.80
CA ILE A 414 -20.56 -24.23 -33.28
C ILE A 414 -20.73 -22.75 -32.92
N ASP A 415 -19.96 -22.27 -31.92
CA ASP A 415 -20.06 -20.91 -31.39
C ASP A 415 -19.39 -19.86 -32.31
N THR A 416 -20.18 -18.96 -32.85
CA THR A 416 -19.68 -17.92 -33.75
C THR A 416 -18.80 -16.88 -33.07
N ARG A 417 -18.86 -16.75 -31.73
CA ARG A 417 -17.94 -15.89 -30.96
C ARG A 417 -16.50 -16.41 -31.02
N VAL A 418 -16.31 -17.73 -31.00
CA VAL A 418 -14.99 -18.38 -31.15
C VAL A 418 -14.41 -18.07 -32.53
N LYS A 419 -15.23 -18.19 -33.58
CA LYS A 419 -14.81 -17.87 -34.95
C LYS A 419 -14.41 -16.39 -35.09
N TRP A 420 -15.21 -15.49 -34.52
CA TRP A 420 -14.92 -14.06 -34.50
C TRP A 420 -13.59 -13.76 -33.79
N LEU A 421 -13.34 -14.40 -32.63
CA LEU A 421 -12.10 -14.20 -31.87
C LEU A 421 -10.87 -14.67 -32.68
N LEU A 422 -10.96 -15.83 -33.33
CA LEU A 422 -9.90 -16.36 -34.17
C LEU A 422 -9.61 -15.44 -35.38
N GLU A 423 -10.65 -14.91 -36.02
CA GLU A 423 -10.51 -13.96 -37.12
C GLU A 423 -9.81 -12.68 -36.66
N ARG A 424 -10.13 -12.15 -35.47
CA ARG A 424 -9.49 -10.94 -34.91
C ARG A 424 -8.04 -11.16 -34.49
N LEU A 425 -7.70 -12.33 -33.95
CA LEU A 425 -6.33 -12.67 -33.57
C LEU A 425 -5.41 -12.96 -34.77
N GLY A 426 -5.99 -13.41 -35.88
CA GLY A 426 -5.25 -13.70 -37.11
C GLY A 426 -5.26 -12.57 -38.14
N ASP A 427 -5.85 -11.41 -37.82
CA ASP A 427 -6.01 -10.31 -38.75
C ASP A 427 -4.98 -9.21 -38.50
N ASP A 428 -4.06 -9.01 -39.47
CA ASP A 428 -3.05 -7.94 -39.47
C ASP A 428 -3.62 -6.58 -39.93
N SER A 429 -4.96 -6.50 -40.17
CA SER A 429 -5.60 -5.26 -40.55
C SER A 429 -5.86 -4.34 -39.35
N GLU A 430 -6.24 -3.07 -39.59
CA GLU A 430 -6.65 -2.13 -38.55
C GLU A 430 -7.86 -2.61 -37.71
N GLN A 431 -8.58 -3.64 -38.19
CA GLN A 431 -9.69 -4.25 -37.46
C GLN A 431 -9.31 -5.44 -36.59
N GLY A 432 -8.13 -6.01 -36.76
CA GLY A 432 -7.56 -7.08 -35.94
C GLY A 432 -6.95 -6.57 -34.63
N PHE A 433 -6.49 -7.51 -33.82
CA PHE A 433 -5.76 -7.15 -32.59
C PHE A 433 -4.26 -6.92 -32.85
N ALA A 434 -3.80 -7.17 -34.06
CA ALA A 434 -2.38 -7.06 -34.46
C ALA A 434 -1.45 -7.71 -33.40
N ASP A 435 -0.46 -6.98 -32.91
CA ASP A 435 0.47 -7.45 -31.87
C ASP A 435 0.01 -7.12 -30.44
N ASP A 436 -1.17 -6.55 -30.26
CA ASP A 436 -1.68 -6.19 -28.95
C ASP A 436 -1.92 -7.42 -28.08
N LYS A 437 -1.61 -7.31 -26.79
CA LYS A 437 -2.02 -8.29 -25.79
C LYS A 437 -3.54 -8.23 -25.56
N VAL A 438 -4.19 -9.39 -25.52
CA VAL A 438 -5.65 -9.51 -25.43
C VAL A 438 -6.03 -10.30 -24.18
N LEU A 439 -6.78 -9.67 -23.29
CA LEU A 439 -7.38 -10.35 -22.13
C LEU A 439 -8.80 -10.77 -22.50
N VAL A 440 -9.07 -12.07 -22.46
CA VAL A 440 -10.39 -12.66 -22.70
C VAL A 440 -10.97 -13.14 -21.38
N ILE A 441 -12.15 -12.67 -21.00
CA ILE A 441 -12.85 -13.09 -19.78
C ILE A 441 -14.14 -13.81 -20.14
N ALA A 442 -14.35 -15.00 -19.56
CA ALA A 442 -15.54 -15.83 -19.69
C ALA A 442 -16.13 -16.12 -18.30
N HIS A 443 -17.42 -16.43 -18.23
CA HIS A 443 -18.17 -16.64 -17.00
C HIS A 443 -17.67 -17.83 -16.15
N SER A 444 -17.12 -18.88 -16.76
CA SER A 444 -16.74 -20.09 -16.05
C SER A 444 -15.37 -20.63 -16.47
N ARG A 445 -14.82 -21.48 -15.60
CA ARG A 445 -13.58 -22.23 -15.83
C ARG A 445 -13.70 -23.12 -17.07
N GLU A 446 -14.80 -23.82 -17.21
CA GLU A 446 -15.05 -24.78 -18.30
C GLU A 446 -15.10 -24.03 -19.64
N THR A 447 -15.73 -22.87 -19.69
CA THR A 447 -15.76 -22.02 -20.89
C THR A 447 -14.36 -21.48 -21.20
N ALA A 448 -13.60 -21.03 -20.20
CA ALA A 448 -12.24 -20.54 -20.39
C ALA A 448 -11.31 -21.65 -20.92
N GLN A 449 -11.37 -22.86 -20.37
CA GLN A 449 -10.60 -24.01 -20.83
C GLN A 449 -10.99 -24.44 -22.25
N GLY A 450 -12.30 -24.50 -22.54
CA GLY A 450 -12.79 -24.81 -23.89
C GLY A 450 -12.37 -23.78 -24.94
N LEU A 451 -12.32 -22.52 -24.54
CA LEU A 451 -11.85 -21.42 -25.40
C LEU A 451 -10.35 -21.55 -25.73
N ALA A 452 -9.52 -21.81 -24.72
CA ALA A 452 -8.10 -22.03 -24.95
C ALA A 452 -7.82 -23.25 -25.83
N GLU A 453 -8.60 -24.32 -25.66
CA GLU A 453 -8.52 -25.50 -26.51
C GLU A 453 -8.95 -25.17 -27.95
N ALA A 454 -10.01 -24.39 -28.13
CA ALA A 454 -10.45 -23.92 -29.45
C ALA A 454 -9.36 -23.09 -30.15
N LEU A 455 -8.75 -22.15 -29.44
CA LEU A 455 -7.66 -21.33 -29.98
C LEU A 455 -6.47 -22.18 -30.41
N ARG A 456 -6.12 -23.18 -29.62
CA ARG A 456 -5.05 -24.14 -29.92
C ARG A 456 -5.38 -25.02 -31.13
N VAL A 457 -6.56 -25.62 -31.16
CA VAL A 457 -6.94 -26.63 -32.18
C VAL A 457 -7.26 -25.97 -33.52
N LEU A 458 -8.00 -24.86 -33.52
CA LEU A 458 -8.49 -24.21 -34.72
C LEU A 458 -7.53 -23.13 -35.24
N GLY A 459 -6.83 -22.42 -34.35
CA GLY A 459 -5.96 -21.30 -34.71
C GLY A 459 -4.46 -21.57 -34.54
N GLY A 460 -4.06 -22.67 -33.89
CA GLY A 460 -2.66 -22.89 -33.55
C GLY A 460 -2.13 -21.90 -32.50
N ILE A 461 -3.00 -21.15 -31.84
CA ILE A 461 -2.65 -20.10 -30.89
C ILE A 461 -2.55 -20.70 -29.48
N HIS A 462 -1.39 -20.52 -28.86
CA HIS A 462 -1.22 -20.91 -27.45
C HIS A 462 -1.73 -19.80 -26.54
N ALA A 463 -2.82 -20.06 -25.84
CA ALA A 463 -3.41 -19.13 -24.87
C ALA A 463 -3.33 -19.75 -23.46
N PRO A 464 -2.50 -19.24 -22.55
CA PRO A 464 -2.57 -19.60 -21.14
C PRO A 464 -3.98 -19.40 -20.58
N VAL A 465 -4.38 -20.28 -19.66
CA VAL A 465 -5.67 -20.17 -18.99
C VAL A 465 -5.44 -19.76 -17.53
N PHE A 466 -6.28 -18.87 -17.02
CA PHE A 466 -6.21 -18.39 -15.67
C PHE A 466 -7.57 -18.59 -14.98
N HIS A 467 -7.64 -19.54 -14.04
CA HIS A 467 -8.88 -19.90 -13.35
C HIS A 467 -8.62 -20.29 -11.89
N GLU A 468 -9.68 -20.39 -11.10
CA GLU A 468 -9.67 -20.66 -9.67
C GLU A 468 -9.01 -22.01 -9.28
N GLY A 469 -9.06 -22.99 -10.14
CA GLY A 469 -8.47 -24.32 -9.90
C GLY A 469 -6.94 -24.40 -10.08
N LEU A 470 -6.28 -23.33 -10.53
CA LEU A 470 -4.83 -23.29 -10.67
C LEU A 470 -4.15 -23.00 -9.33
N THR A 471 -2.99 -23.63 -9.12
CA THR A 471 -2.08 -23.27 -8.03
C THR A 471 -1.49 -21.88 -8.25
N LEU A 472 -0.96 -21.29 -7.18
CA LEU A 472 -0.30 -19.96 -7.22
C LEU A 472 0.82 -19.89 -8.26
N VAL A 473 1.65 -20.92 -8.31
CA VAL A 473 2.78 -21.01 -9.24
C VAL A 473 2.30 -21.07 -10.69
N GLU A 474 1.23 -21.80 -10.94
CA GLU A 474 0.65 -21.90 -12.29
C GLU A 474 0.02 -20.59 -12.72
N ARG A 475 -0.68 -19.90 -11.81
CA ARG A 475 -1.21 -18.54 -12.06
C ARG A 475 -0.09 -17.54 -12.36
N ASP A 476 1.00 -17.57 -11.59
CA ASP A 476 2.15 -16.72 -11.83
C ASP A 476 2.80 -17.00 -13.19
N ARG A 477 2.93 -18.25 -13.56
CA ARG A 477 3.48 -18.63 -14.88
C ARG A 477 2.58 -18.17 -16.02
N ALA A 478 1.27 -18.33 -15.91
CA ALA A 478 0.32 -17.88 -16.93
C ALA A 478 0.36 -16.35 -17.09
N ALA A 479 0.38 -15.61 -15.98
CA ALA A 479 0.48 -14.16 -15.99
C ALA A 479 1.84 -13.67 -16.53
N ALA A 480 2.96 -14.32 -16.17
CA ALA A 480 4.28 -13.99 -16.67
C ALA A 480 4.40 -14.28 -18.17
N ALA A 481 3.87 -15.41 -18.64
CA ALA A 481 3.83 -15.74 -20.07
C ALA A 481 2.99 -14.73 -20.87
N PHE A 482 1.94 -14.17 -20.28
CA PHE A 482 1.15 -13.12 -20.92
C PHE A 482 1.84 -11.76 -20.90
N ALA A 483 2.58 -11.44 -19.83
CA ALA A 483 3.27 -10.16 -19.69
C ALA A 483 4.55 -10.04 -20.51
N ASP A 484 5.11 -11.14 -20.98
CA ASP A 484 6.33 -11.15 -21.80
C ASP A 484 6.01 -10.58 -23.20
N GLU A 485 6.71 -9.50 -23.59
CA GLU A 485 6.51 -8.79 -24.85
C GLU A 485 7.21 -9.48 -26.03
N GLU A 486 8.31 -10.21 -25.78
CA GLU A 486 9.13 -10.77 -26.86
C GLU A 486 8.76 -12.21 -27.21
N GLU A 487 8.60 -13.09 -26.23
CA GLU A 487 8.35 -14.52 -26.44
C GLU A 487 7.01 -14.98 -25.81
N GLY A 488 6.26 -14.06 -25.22
CA GLY A 488 5.06 -14.37 -24.47
C GLY A 488 3.80 -14.58 -25.32
N SER A 489 2.74 -15.09 -24.68
CA SER A 489 1.45 -15.28 -25.31
C SER A 489 0.74 -13.95 -25.62
N GLN A 490 0.15 -13.84 -26.82
CA GLN A 490 -0.70 -12.70 -27.18
C GLN A 490 -2.01 -12.68 -26.38
N VAL A 491 -2.56 -13.85 -26.07
CA VAL A 491 -3.88 -14.00 -25.44
C VAL A 491 -3.76 -14.65 -24.08
N LEU A 492 -4.49 -14.11 -23.10
CA LEU A 492 -4.76 -14.76 -21.82
C LEU A 492 -6.27 -14.97 -21.71
N VAL A 493 -6.70 -16.20 -21.44
CA VAL A 493 -8.10 -16.53 -21.21
C VAL A 493 -8.36 -16.71 -19.72
N CYS A 494 -9.29 -15.95 -19.15
CA CYS A 494 -9.62 -15.99 -17.73
C CYS A 494 -11.05 -16.43 -17.48
N SER A 495 -11.28 -17.18 -16.37
CA SER A 495 -12.60 -17.29 -15.76
C SER A 495 -12.92 -16.04 -14.94
N GLU A 496 -14.16 -15.85 -14.52
CA GLU A 496 -14.61 -14.75 -13.65
C GLU A 496 -13.73 -14.62 -12.41
N ILE A 497 -13.70 -15.66 -11.60
CA ILE A 497 -12.95 -15.73 -10.34
C ILE A 497 -11.44 -15.74 -10.62
N GLY A 498 -11.02 -16.43 -11.66
CA GLY A 498 -9.60 -16.50 -12.03
C GLY A 498 -8.99 -15.13 -12.32
N SER A 499 -9.76 -14.20 -12.87
CA SER A 499 -9.26 -12.85 -13.19
C SER A 499 -9.09 -11.96 -11.95
N GLU A 500 -9.71 -12.27 -10.82
CA GLU A 500 -9.61 -11.46 -9.60
C GLU A 500 -8.18 -11.32 -9.09
N GLY A 501 -7.87 -10.16 -8.57
CA GLY A 501 -6.61 -9.91 -7.87
C GLY A 501 -5.38 -9.65 -8.73
N ARG A 502 -5.48 -9.63 -10.05
CA ARG A 502 -4.36 -9.33 -10.94
C ARG A 502 -4.51 -7.99 -11.66
N ASN A 503 -3.36 -7.40 -11.95
CA ASN A 503 -3.24 -6.15 -12.70
C ASN A 503 -2.64 -6.44 -14.07
N PHE A 504 -3.38 -6.07 -15.12
CA PHE A 504 -2.95 -6.22 -16.51
C PHE A 504 -2.87 -4.87 -17.21
N GLN A 505 -2.33 -3.83 -16.55
CA GLN A 505 -2.22 -2.45 -17.09
C GLN A 505 -1.41 -2.35 -18.39
N PHE A 506 -0.58 -3.32 -18.70
CA PHE A 506 0.13 -3.38 -19.98
C PHE A 506 -0.79 -3.80 -21.15
N CYS A 507 -1.97 -4.37 -20.87
CA CYS A 507 -2.96 -4.77 -21.84
C CYS A 507 -4.03 -3.67 -22.01
N ARG A 508 -4.43 -3.38 -23.25
CA ARG A 508 -5.50 -2.44 -23.56
C ARG A 508 -6.73 -3.08 -24.19
N GLN A 509 -6.61 -4.32 -24.69
CA GLN A 509 -7.69 -5.04 -25.36
C GLN A 509 -8.38 -5.98 -24.37
N LEU A 510 -9.63 -5.73 -24.06
CA LEU A 510 -10.48 -6.58 -23.23
C LEU A 510 -11.59 -7.20 -24.07
N VAL A 511 -11.61 -8.51 -24.18
CA VAL A 511 -12.71 -9.25 -24.78
C VAL A 511 -13.59 -9.84 -23.69
N MET A 512 -14.82 -9.35 -23.55
CA MET A 512 -15.84 -9.98 -22.73
C MET A 512 -16.54 -11.04 -23.58
N PHE A 513 -16.09 -12.29 -23.48
CA PHE A 513 -16.65 -13.40 -24.26
C PHE A 513 -18.15 -13.58 -24.02
N ASP A 514 -18.56 -13.30 -22.80
CA ASP A 514 -19.93 -13.21 -22.34
C ASP A 514 -20.06 -12.02 -21.36
N LEU A 515 -21.29 -11.56 -21.09
CA LEU A 515 -21.56 -10.53 -20.11
C LEU A 515 -21.99 -11.17 -18.79
N PRO A 516 -21.50 -10.67 -17.66
CA PRO A 516 -21.99 -11.09 -16.35
C PRO A 516 -23.40 -10.54 -16.12
N GLN A 517 -24.19 -11.21 -15.31
CA GLN A 517 -25.52 -10.73 -14.95
C GLN A 517 -25.44 -9.49 -14.04
N HIS A 518 -24.48 -9.48 -13.13
CA HIS A 518 -24.37 -8.47 -12.08
C HIS A 518 -23.50 -7.28 -12.51
N PRO A 519 -23.95 -6.02 -12.28
CA PRO A 519 -23.19 -4.83 -12.65
C PRO A 519 -21.81 -4.72 -12.01
N ASP A 520 -21.66 -5.18 -10.77
CA ASP A 520 -20.35 -5.14 -10.08
C ASP A 520 -19.34 -6.08 -10.72
N GLN A 521 -19.77 -7.26 -11.18
CA GLN A 521 -18.89 -8.16 -11.92
C GLN A 521 -18.44 -7.54 -13.24
N LEU A 522 -19.33 -6.80 -13.92
CA LEU A 522 -18.96 -6.03 -15.11
C LEU A 522 -17.87 -5.00 -14.80
N GLU A 523 -18.05 -4.23 -13.73
CA GLU A 523 -17.05 -3.26 -13.28
C GLU A 523 -15.74 -3.94 -12.83
N GLN A 524 -15.81 -5.08 -12.17
CA GLN A 524 -14.63 -5.85 -11.79
C GLN A 524 -13.85 -6.34 -13.01
N ARG A 525 -14.54 -6.85 -14.06
CA ARG A 525 -13.90 -7.26 -15.32
C ARG A 525 -13.19 -6.08 -16.00
N ILE A 526 -13.85 -4.94 -16.14
CA ILE A 526 -13.26 -3.73 -16.73
C ILE A 526 -12.10 -3.24 -15.85
N GLY A 527 -12.27 -3.27 -14.54
CA GLY A 527 -11.29 -2.85 -13.54
C GLY A 527 -9.96 -3.63 -13.54
N ARG A 528 -9.85 -4.74 -14.30
CA ARG A 528 -8.57 -5.44 -14.51
C ARG A 528 -7.60 -4.59 -15.33
N LEU A 529 -8.10 -3.79 -16.25
CA LEU A 529 -7.34 -2.91 -17.14
C LEU A 529 -7.52 -1.44 -16.75
N ASP A 530 -8.72 -1.07 -16.26
CA ASP A 530 -9.11 0.30 -15.95
C ASP A 530 -8.59 0.73 -14.57
N ARG A 531 -7.32 1.12 -14.55
CA ARG A 531 -6.62 1.56 -13.35
C ARG A 531 -5.87 2.85 -13.62
N ILE A 532 -5.65 3.60 -12.56
CA ILE A 532 -4.84 4.81 -12.61
C ILE A 532 -3.42 4.47 -13.09
N GLY A 533 -2.89 5.25 -14.03
CA GLY A 533 -1.59 5.02 -14.64
C GLY A 533 -1.62 4.25 -15.97
N GLN A 534 -2.77 3.73 -16.41
CA GLN A 534 -2.96 3.21 -17.74
C GLN A 534 -2.82 4.33 -18.79
N ARG A 535 -1.93 4.15 -19.76
CA ARG A 535 -1.57 5.21 -20.75
C ARG A 535 -2.46 5.21 -21.99
N HIS A 536 -3.16 4.11 -22.24
CA HIS A 536 -3.97 3.90 -23.44
C HIS A 536 -5.46 3.78 -23.10
N ALA A 537 -6.32 4.16 -24.02
CA ALA A 537 -7.75 3.86 -23.90
C ALA A 537 -7.95 2.34 -23.82
N ILE A 538 -8.94 1.93 -23.03
CA ILE A 538 -9.31 0.52 -22.92
C ILE A 538 -10.35 0.22 -23.99
N GLU A 539 -10.01 -0.70 -24.86
CA GLU A 539 -10.85 -1.16 -25.96
C GLU A 539 -11.64 -2.40 -25.48
N ILE A 540 -12.92 -2.23 -25.18
CA ILE A 540 -13.79 -3.28 -24.64
C ILE A 540 -14.58 -3.91 -25.79
N HIS A 541 -14.30 -5.15 -26.11
CA HIS A 541 -14.92 -5.91 -27.19
C HIS A 541 -15.97 -6.87 -26.62
N VAL A 542 -17.20 -6.77 -27.12
CA VAL A 542 -18.30 -7.64 -26.73
C VAL A 542 -18.86 -8.36 -27.97
N PRO A 543 -18.41 -9.60 -28.23
CA PRO A 543 -19.05 -10.45 -29.26
C PRO A 543 -20.38 -10.96 -28.72
N LEU A 544 -21.48 -10.54 -29.31
CA LEU A 544 -22.80 -10.87 -28.81
C LEU A 544 -23.70 -11.46 -29.89
N PHE A 545 -24.57 -12.36 -29.51
CA PHE A 545 -25.58 -12.91 -30.42
C PHE A 545 -26.74 -11.96 -30.56
N THR A 546 -27.10 -11.65 -31.80
CA THR A 546 -28.28 -10.82 -32.12
C THR A 546 -29.59 -11.55 -31.76
N ALA A 547 -30.62 -10.80 -31.35
CA ALA A 547 -31.92 -11.29 -30.91
C ALA A 547 -31.81 -12.35 -29.77
N SER A 548 -30.84 -12.17 -28.88
CA SER A 548 -30.58 -13.09 -27.74
C SER A 548 -30.83 -12.41 -26.40
N PRO A 549 -30.94 -13.17 -25.30
CA PRO A 549 -30.96 -12.62 -23.93
C PRO A 549 -29.72 -11.77 -23.63
N GLY A 550 -28.53 -12.17 -24.09
CA GLY A 550 -27.30 -11.41 -23.92
C GLY A 550 -27.36 -10.00 -24.57
N GLU A 551 -28.03 -9.85 -25.74
CA GLU A 551 -28.23 -8.53 -26.34
C GLU A 551 -29.17 -7.65 -25.49
N ARG A 552 -30.17 -8.26 -24.86
CA ARG A 552 -31.11 -7.57 -23.97
C ARG A 552 -30.39 -7.08 -22.72
N LEU A 553 -29.53 -7.92 -22.14
CA LEU A 553 -28.69 -7.59 -20.99
C LEU A 553 -27.73 -6.43 -21.33
N LEU A 554 -27.07 -6.50 -22.50
CA LEU A 554 -26.21 -5.40 -22.98
C LEU A 554 -26.98 -4.07 -23.07
N ARG A 555 -28.23 -4.11 -23.61
CA ARG A 555 -29.08 -2.91 -23.72
C ARG A 555 -29.39 -2.33 -22.34
N TRP A 556 -29.69 -3.17 -21.35
CA TRP A 556 -29.92 -2.73 -19.98
C TRP A 556 -28.70 -2.06 -19.39
N PHE A 557 -27.51 -2.66 -19.51
CA PHE A 557 -26.24 -2.06 -19.03
C PHE A 557 -25.93 -0.74 -19.73
N ARG A 558 -26.11 -0.68 -21.03
CA ARG A 558 -25.72 0.49 -21.83
C ARG A 558 -26.75 1.63 -21.75
N GLU A 559 -28.05 1.32 -21.96
CA GLU A 559 -29.11 2.32 -22.04
C GLU A 559 -29.67 2.66 -20.65
N GLY A 560 -29.72 1.69 -19.73
CA GLY A 560 -30.22 1.88 -18.38
C GLY A 560 -29.25 2.60 -17.44
N MET A 561 -27.97 2.26 -17.48
CA MET A 561 -26.99 2.77 -16.49
C MET A 561 -25.65 3.22 -17.06
N ASP A 562 -25.47 3.22 -18.38
CA ASP A 562 -24.22 3.65 -19.06
C ASP A 562 -22.94 2.96 -18.54
N ALA A 563 -23.05 1.68 -18.18
CA ALA A 563 -22.07 0.92 -17.39
C ALA A 563 -20.69 0.79 -18.06
N PHE A 564 -20.58 0.96 -19.38
CA PHE A 564 -19.30 0.85 -20.09
C PHE A 564 -18.53 2.17 -20.20
N ALA A 565 -19.19 3.32 -19.99
CA ALA A 565 -18.56 4.62 -20.16
C ALA A 565 -17.72 5.01 -18.92
N ALA A 566 -18.28 4.82 -17.74
CA ALA A 566 -17.62 5.15 -16.48
C ALA A 566 -18.17 4.29 -15.33
N PRO A 567 -17.36 4.02 -14.30
CA PRO A 567 -17.86 3.39 -13.07
C PRO A 567 -18.74 4.38 -12.30
N HIS A 568 -19.85 3.93 -11.76
CA HIS A 568 -20.77 4.78 -11.01
C HIS A 568 -21.19 4.24 -9.65
N GLY A 569 -20.81 3.01 -9.30
CA GLY A 569 -21.03 2.44 -7.97
C GLY A 569 -22.49 2.39 -7.49
N ILE A 570 -23.48 2.49 -8.40
CA ILE A 570 -24.92 2.42 -8.11
C ILE A 570 -25.50 1.10 -8.66
N GLY A 571 -24.68 0.30 -9.32
CA GLY A 571 -25.10 -0.89 -10.05
C GLY A 571 -25.87 -1.89 -9.21
N ASN A 572 -25.43 -2.15 -7.97
CA ASN A 572 -26.09 -3.06 -7.05
C ASN A 572 -27.48 -2.59 -6.68
N GLU A 573 -27.65 -1.31 -6.33
CA GLU A 573 -28.96 -0.75 -5.99
C GLU A 573 -29.97 -0.88 -7.15
N LEU A 574 -29.47 -0.66 -8.38
CA LEU A 574 -30.28 -0.85 -9.59
C LEU A 574 -30.61 -2.32 -9.83
N PHE A 575 -29.64 -3.21 -9.58
CA PHE A 575 -29.87 -4.65 -9.73
C PHE A 575 -30.83 -5.18 -8.66
N ASP A 576 -30.72 -4.74 -7.42
CA ASP A 576 -31.67 -5.09 -6.35
C ASP A 576 -33.09 -4.60 -6.65
N ALA A 577 -33.22 -3.43 -7.29
CA ALA A 577 -34.52 -2.87 -7.63
C ALA A 577 -35.16 -3.53 -8.87
N PHE A 578 -34.37 -3.90 -9.86
CA PHE A 578 -34.87 -4.31 -11.18
C PHE A 578 -34.44 -5.73 -11.61
N GLY A 579 -33.65 -6.44 -10.82
CA GLY A 579 -33.10 -7.76 -11.19
C GLY A 579 -34.16 -8.80 -11.55
N ASP A 580 -35.25 -8.89 -10.79
CA ASP A 580 -36.36 -9.81 -11.09
C ASP A 580 -37.09 -9.41 -12.39
N ALA A 581 -37.40 -8.13 -12.57
CA ALA A 581 -38.04 -7.62 -13.79
C ALA A 581 -37.09 -7.76 -15.02
N LEU A 582 -35.77 -7.63 -14.80
CA LEU A 582 -34.79 -7.88 -15.85
C LEU A 582 -34.75 -9.37 -16.23
N ALA A 583 -34.79 -10.28 -15.27
CA ALA A 583 -34.82 -11.73 -15.54
C ALA A 583 -36.02 -12.11 -16.41
N GLU A 584 -37.19 -11.55 -16.14
CA GLU A 584 -38.38 -11.72 -16.98
C GLU A 584 -38.20 -11.08 -18.37
N ALA A 585 -37.65 -9.87 -18.45
CA ALA A 585 -37.38 -9.14 -19.69
C ALA A 585 -36.31 -9.84 -20.56
N LEU A 586 -35.39 -10.61 -19.96
CA LEU A 586 -34.43 -11.44 -20.71
C LEU A 586 -35.12 -12.58 -21.48
N LEU A 587 -36.28 -13.07 -21.02
CA LEU A 587 -37.10 -14.05 -21.73
C LEU A 587 -37.99 -13.39 -22.76
N ASP A 588 -38.75 -12.34 -22.36
CA ASP A 588 -39.70 -11.64 -23.18
C ASP A 588 -39.21 -10.20 -23.45
N GLY A 589 -38.75 -9.97 -24.67
CA GLY A 589 -38.19 -8.69 -25.07
C GLY A 589 -39.12 -7.48 -25.04
N ASP A 590 -40.43 -7.71 -24.94
CA ASP A 590 -41.45 -6.64 -24.97
C ASP A 590 -41.41 -5.79 -23.68
N ALA A 591 -41.09 -6.39 -22.52
CA ALA A 591 -40.94 -5.71 -21.23
C ALA A 591 -39.62 -4.92 -21.09
N LEU A 592 -38.59 -5.22 -21.87
CA LEU A 592 -37.27 -4.65 -21.72
C LEU A 592 -37.24 -3.12 -21.79
N ALA A 593 -38.03 -2.52 -22.68
CA ALA A 593 -38.03 -1.07 -22.87
C ALA A 593 -38.53 -0.30 -21.63
N GLU A 594 -39.47 -0.88 -20.88
CA GLU A 594 -39.97 -0.32 -19.64
C GLU A 594 -38.93 -0.42 -18.55
N VAL A 595 -38.32 -1.62 -18.34
CA VAL A 595 -37.27 -1.86 -17.36
C VAL A 595 -36.06 -0.93 -17.61
N VAL A 596 -35.63 -0.75 -18.85
CA VAL A 596 -34.53 0.17 -19.21
C VAL A 596 -34.88 1.61 -18.86
N THR A 597 -36.11 2.04 -19.16
CA THR A 597 -36.57 3.42 -18.91
C THR A 597 -36.64 3.72 -17.39
N GLU A 598 -37.19 2.80 -16.62
CA GLU A 598 -37.29 2.93 -15.16
C GLU A 598 -35.92 2.87 -14.49
N THR A 599 -35.03 1.95 -14.93
CA THR A 599 -33.65 1.88 -14.48
C THR A 599 -32.94 3.21 -14.74
N ARG A 600 -33.13 3.81 -15.96
CA ARG A 600 -32.49 5.09 -16.30
C ARG A 600 -32.99 6.23 -15.43
N ALA A 601 -34.26 6.31 -15.15
CA ALA A 601 -34.82 7.33 -14.28
C ALA A 601 -34.31 7.23 -12.85
N LEU A 602 -34.23 6.02 -12.27
CA LEU A 602 -33.66 5.80 -10.95
C LEU A 602 -32.16 6.09 -10.94
N PHE A 603 -31.42 5.70 -11.97
CA PHE A 603 -29.99 5.98 -12.12
C PHE A 603 -29.70 7.48 -12.08
N GLU A 604 -30.43 8.29 -12.84
CA GLU A 604 -30.26 9.75 -12.89
C GLU A 604 -30.62 10.41 -11.56
N ASP A 605 -31.69 9.96 -10.90
CA ASP A 605 -32.08 10.44 -9.57
C ASP A 605 -30.99 10.14 -8.51
N ARG A 606 -30.49 8.91 -8.47
CA ARG A 606 -29.44 8.51 -7.54
C ARG A 606 -28.11 9.21 -7.78
N LEU A 607 -27.74 9.40 -9.06
CA LEU A 607 -26.54 10.13 -9.42
C LEU A 607 -26.62 11.59 -8.95
N ALA A 608 -27.77 12.24 -9.13
CA ALA A 608 -27.99 13.61 -8.67
C ALA A 608 -27.96 13.73 -7.13
N GLN A 609 -28.55 12.78 -6.41
CA GLN A 609 -28.51 12.73 -4.95
C GLN A 609 -27.09 12.54 -4.41
N ARG A 610 -26.31 11.69 -5.07
CA ARG A 610 -24.92 11.41 -4.73
C ARG A 610 -24.00 12.62 -4.92
N ASP A 611 -24.18 13.36 -6.01
CA ASP A 611 -23.36 14.55 -6.32
C ASP A 611 -23.69 15.76 -5.41
N ALA A 612 -24.87 15.79 -4.77
CA ALA A 612 -25.37 16.94 -3.99
C ALA A 612 -25.07 16.91 -2.48
N GLY A 613 -24.49 15.84 -1.93
CA GLY A 613 -24.45 15.63 -0.49
C GLY A 613 -23.06 15.45 0.14
N ARG A 614 -23.05 14.61 1.19
CA ARG A 614 -21.88 14.23 2.01
C ARG A 614 -20.65 13.78 1.22
N ASN A 615 -20.86 13.12 0.08
CA ASN A 615 -19.77 12.64 -0.76
C ASN A 615 -18.86 13.77 -1.20
N ARG A 616 -19.42 14.94 -1.51
CA ARG A 616 -18.64 16.11 -1.89
C ARG A 616 -17.72 16.59 -0.76
N LEU A 617 -18.18 16.56 0.49
CA LEU A 617 -17.35 16.91 1.66
C LEU A 617 -16.22 15.91 1.87
N LEU A 618 -16.50 14.62 1.70
CA LEU A 618 -15.49 13.57 1.83
C LEU A 618 -14.41 13.68 0.78
N GLU A 619 -14.79 13.93 -0.48
CA GLU A 619 -13.86 14.12 -1.57
C GLU A 619 -12.95 15.35 -1.36
N LEU A 620 -13.50 16.46 -0.89
CA LEU A 620 -12.73 17.67 -0.58
C LEU A 620 -11.76 17.47 0.59
N ASN A 621 -12.06 16.56 1.51
CA ASN A 621 -11.21 16.21 2.65
C ASN A 621 -10.18 15.11 2.33
N ALA A 622 -10.41 14.32 1.28
CA ALA A 622 -9.64 13.12 1.03
C ALA A 622 -8.21 13.37 0.54
N CYS A 623 -7.92 14.55 -0.01
CA CYS A 623 -6.57 14.90 -0.42
C CYS A 623 -6.31 16.41 -0.28
N ARG A 624 -5.22 16.77 0.41
CA ARG A 624 -4.69 18.14 0.47
C ARG A 624 -3.50 18.26 -0.50
N PRO A 625 -3.64 18.91 -1.65
CA PRO A 625 -2.66 18.87 -2.73
C PRO A 625 -1.25 19.33 -2.31
N ALA A 626 -1.15 20.44 -1.56
CA ALA A 626 0.14 20.98 -1.13
C ALA A 626 0.93 20.00 -0.24
N ARG A 627 0.23 19.28 0.65
CA ARG A 627 0.85 18.29 1.53
C ARG A 627 1.22 17.02 0.77
N ALA A 628 0.35 16.59 -0.14
CA ALA A 628 0.62 15.46 -1.02
C ALA A 628 1.87 15.69 -1.88
N GLU A 629 2.01 16.89 -2.46
CA GLU A 629 3.18 17.25 -3.26
C GLU A 629 4.46 17.30 -2.42
N ALA A 630 4.41 17.82 -1.20
CA ALA A 630 5.57 17.83 -0.30
C ALA A 630 6.08 16.41 0.02
N VAL A 631 5.18 15.46 0.26
CA VAL A 631 5.54 14.04 0.47
C VAL A 631 6.11 13.43 -0.82
N THR A 632 5.47 13.69 -1.95
CA THR A 632 5.91 13.20 -3.27
C THR A 632 7.32 13.69 -3.60
N GLU A 633 7.61 14.97 -3.37
CA GLU A 633 8.93 15.55 -3.63
C GLU A 633 9.99 14.99 -2.67
N ALA A 634 9.65 14.76 -1.41
CA ALA A 634 10.55 14.09 -0.48
C ALA A 634 10.92 12.67 -0.94
N ILE A 635 9.97 11.93 -1.51
CA ILE A 635 10.22 10.60 -2.09
C ILE A 635 11.09 10.71 -3.34
N ARG A 636 10.79 11.63 -4.26
CA ARG A 636 11.58 11.85 -5.49
C ARG A 636 13.03 12.23 -5.16
N SER A 637 13.23 13.03 -4.14
CA SER A 637 14.57 13.39 -3.65
C SER A 637 15.35 12.18 -3.14
N LEU A 638 14.70 11.23 -2.47
CA LEU A 638 15.33 9.98 -2.04
C LEU A 638 15.61 9.04 -3.23
N ASP A 639 14.71 8.96 -4.21
CA ASP A 639 14.88 8.16 -5.41
C ASP A 639 16.06 8.64 -6.28
N ALA A 640 16.29 9.96 -6.30
CA ALA A 640 17.37 10.60 -7.05
C ALA A 640 18.71 10.66 -6.28
N ASP A 641 18.80 10.13 -5.07
CA ASP A 641 19.96 10.27 -4.20
C ASP A 641 21.19 9.52 -4.75
N PRO A 642 22.23 10.24 -5.19
CA PRO A 642 23.45 9.62 -5.76
C PRO A 642 24.30 8.88 -4.73
N ALA A 643 23.97 8.97 -3.45
CA ALA A 643 24.71 8.26 -2.41
C ALA A 643 24.30 6.78 -2.33
N LEU A 644 23.05 6.44 -2.68
CA LEU A 644 22.56 5.06 -2.60
C LEU A 644 23.35 4.07 -3.45
N PRO A 645 23.56 4.29 -4.76
CA PRO A 645 24.35 3.35 -5.58
C PRO A 645 25.75 3.12 -5.01
N ARG A 646 26.43 4.19 -4.59
CA ARG A 646 27.79 4.11 -4.04
C ARG A 646 27.87 3.38 -2.72
N TYR A 647 26.87 3.60 -1.86
CA TYR A 647 26.77 2.90 -0.58
C TYR A 647 26.47 1.42 -0.79
N LEU A 648 25.51 1.12 -1.66
CA LEU A 648 25.12 -0.25 -2.02
C LEU A 648 26.32 -1.07 -2.51
N ASP A 649 27.07 -0.55 -3.49
CA ASP A 649 28.23 -1.22 -4.05
C ASP A 649 29.27 -1.57 -2.97
N GLN A 650 29.59 -0.63 -2.10
CA GLN A 650 30.51 -0.87 -0.97
C GLN A 650 29.96 -1.87 0.05
N ALA A 651 28.66 -1.81 0.36
CA ALA A 651 28.05 -2.73 1.30
C ALA A 651 28.02 -4.16 0.72
N LEU A 652 27.63 -4.33 -0.53
CA LEU A 652 27.61 -5.64 -1.22
C LEU A 652 29.01 -6.28 -1.21
N ASP A 653 30.07 -5.52 -1.55
CA ASP A 653 31.46 -6.02 -1.53
C ASP A 653 31.86 -6.49 -0.12
N ILE A 654 31.58 -5.70 0.91
CA ILE A 654 31.96 -6.01 2.28
C ILE A 654 31.17 -7.21 2.85
N PHE A 655 29.90 -7.31 2.52
CA PHE A 655 29.06 -8.45 2.93
C PHE A 655 29.25 -9.71 2.08
N GLY A 656 30.04 -9.62 1.00
CA GLY A 656 30.33 -10.75 0.13
C GLY A 656 29.14 -11.14 -0.77
N VAL A 657 28.39 -10.17 -1.24
CA VAL A 657 27.32 -10.37 -2.21
C VAL A 657 27.85 -10.04 -3.59
N ASP A 658 27.82 -10.99 -4.52
CA ASP A 658 28.15 -10.75 -5.91
C ASP A 658 27.03 -9.95 -6.60
N SER A 659 27.38 -8.90 -7.31
CA SER A 659 26.46 -8.12 -8.13
C SER A 659 26.89 -8.17 -9.60
N GLN A 660 25.96 -8.55 -10.47
CA GLN A 660 26.17 -8.59 -11.91
C GLN A 660 25.22 -7.61 -12.60
N GLU A 661 25.74 -6.70 -13.38
CA GLU A 661 24.92 -5.85 -14.25
C GLU A 661 24.39 -6.65 -15.43
N LEU A 662 23.07 -6.68 -15.59
CA LEU A 662 22.37 -7.35 -16.70
C LEU A 662 22.07 -6.40 -17.87
N GLY A 663 22.50 -5.14 -17.78
CA GLY A 663 22.13 -4.08 -18.74
C GLY A 663 20.82 -3.36 -18.33
N GLY A 664 20.52 -2.25 -18.99
CA GLY A 664 19.31 -1.46 -18.73
C GLY A 664 19.14 -1.01 -17.27
N GLY A 665 20.18 -0.99 -16.42
CA GLY A 665 20.10 -0.63 -15.00
C GLY A 665 19.50 -1.72 -14.10
N LEU A 666 19.53 -2.96 -14.55
CA LEU A 666 19.22 -4.15 -13.79
C LEU A 666 20.48 -4.75 -13.18
N LEU A 667 20.38 -5.20 -11.95
CA LEU A 667 21.42 -5.85 -11.17
C LEU A 667 20.93 -7.25 -10.78
N HIS A 668 21.74 -8.25 -10.98
CA HIS A 668 21.49 -9.58 -10.39
C HIS A 668 22.39 -9.75 -9.17
N LEU A 669 21.75 -9.93 -8.00
CA LEU A 669 22.42 -10.12 -6.73
C LEU A 669 22.39 -11.60 -6.36
N ARG A 670 23.57 -12.17 -6.07
CA ARG A 670 23.69 -13.58 -5.66
C ARG A 670 24.67 -13.75 -4.51
N PRO A 671 24.47 -14.79 -3.67
CA PRO A 671 25.39 -15.09 -2.59
C PRO A 671 26.76 -15.54 -3.16
N SER A 672 27.86 -14.95 -2.67
CA SER A 672 29.19 -15.51 -2.90
C SER A 672 29.56 -16.56 -1.82
N PRO A 673 30.60 -17.38 -2.02
CA PRO A 673 31.08 -18.32 -1.00
C PRO A 673 31.54 -17.63 0.29
N GLN A 674 31.82 -16.34 0.26
CA GLN A 674 32.28 -15.53 1.39
C GLN A 674 31.18 -14.69 2.03
N MET A 675 29.95 -14.80 1.52
CA MET A 675 28.82 -14.00 2.01
C MET A 675 28.52 -14.29 3.49
N LEU A 676 28.23 -13.24 4.24
CA LEU A 676 27.74 -13.33 5.61
C LEU A 676 26.30 -13.85 5.64
N ASP A 677 26.05 -14.93 6.41
CA ASP A 677 24.77 -15.60 6.46
C ASP A 677 23.63 -14.71 6.95
N GLY A 678 22.39 -14.99 6.50
CA GLY A 678 21.16 -14.41 6.99
C GLY A 678 20.82 -13.03 6.43
N LEU A 679 21.25 -12.72 5.20
CA LEU A 679 20.78 -11.54 4.49
C LEU A 679 19.42 -11.83 3.85
N PRO A 680 18.42 -10.93 3.95
CA PRO A 680 17.12 -11.11 3.35
C PRO A 680 17.19 -11.32 1.84
N GLY A 681 16.46 -12.32 1.32
CA GLY A 681 16.41 -12.66 -0.09
C GLY A 681 17.70 -13.29 -0.66
N LEU A 682 18.70 -13.60 0.17
CA LEU A 682 19.98 -14.18 -0.24
C LEU A 682 20.35 -15.33 0.72
N ALA A 683 19.74 -16.49 0.54
CA ALA A 683 20.20 -17.70 1.20
C ALA A 683 21.37 -18.32 0.41
N LYS A 684 22.29 -19.03 1.08
CA LYS A 684 23.48 -19.61 0.42
C LYS A 684 23.16 -20.61 -0.68
N ASP A 685 22.00 -21.22 -0.62
CA ASP A 685 21.54 -22.24 -1.57
C ASP A 685 20.59 -21.65 -2.64
N GLU A 686 20.41 -20.33 -2.68
CA GLU A 686 19.52 -19.64 -3.61
C GLU A 686 20.30 -19.04 -4.79
N GLU A 687 19.66 -18.96 -5.95
CA GLU A 687 20.22 -18.36 -7.16
C GLU A 687 20.35 -16.82 -7.07
N GLY A 688 19.78 -16.22 -6.03
CA GLY A 688 19.70 -14.76 -5.86
C GLY A 688 18.46 -14.16 -6.50
N PHE A 689 18.47 -12.85 -6.71
CA PHE A 689 17.34 -12.13 -7.29
C PHE A 689 17.78 -10.96 -8.17
N THR A 690 16.91 -10.59 -9.10
CA THR A 690 17.11 -9.41 -9.95
C THR A 690 16.53 -8.16 -9.30
N ALA A 691 17.26 -7.06 -9.35
CA ALA A 691 16.89 -5.80 -8.71
C ALA A 691 17.24 -4.58 -9.57
N THR A 692 16.65 -3.44 -9.21
CA THR A 692 16.96 -2.14 -9.81
C THR A 692 16.82 -1.02 -8.80
N LEU A 693 17.54 0.08 -9.02
CA LEU A 693 17.37 1.32 -8.25
C LEU A 693 16.26 2.20 -8.81
N SER A 694 15.84 1.97 -10.06
CA SER A 694 14.79 2.75 -10.73
C SER A 694 13.40 2.28 -10.33
N ARG A 695 12.57 3.19 -9.80
CA ARG A 695 11.15 2.93 -9.50
C ARG A 695 10.38 2.54 -10.75
N GLU A 696 10.55 3.27 -11.83
CA GLU A 696 9.85 3.05 -13.10
C GLU A 696 10.12 1.64 -13.65
N ARG A 697 11.39 1.20 -13.66
CA ARG A 697 11.75 -0.14 -14.12
C ARG A 697 11.25 -1.25 -13.22
N ALA A 698 11.28 -1.02 -11.90
CA ALA A 698 10.71 -1.97 -10.95
C ALA A 698 9.19 -2.12 -11.12
N LEU A 699 8.49 -1.05 -11.46
CA LEU A 699 7.05 -1.08 -11.72
C LEU A 699 6.69 -1.82 -13.01
N ALA A 700 7.56 -1.73 -14.02
CA ALA A 700 7.34 -2.38 -15.32
C ALA A 700 7.52 -3.90 -15.30
N ARG A 701 8.19 -4.47 -14.28
CA ARG A 701 8.52 -5.91 -14.22
C ARG A 701 8.27 -6.49 -12.84
N ASP A 702 7.42 -7.49 -12.74
CA ASP A 702 7.05 -8.11 -11.46
C ASP A 702 8.15 -8.97 -10.83
N ASP A 703 9.10 -9.47 -11.62
CA ASP A 703 10.24 -10.27 -11.20
C ASP A 703 11.42 -9.45 -10.67
N VAL A 704 11.35 -8.11 -10.75
CA VAL A 704 12.42 -7.21 -10.37
C VAL A 704 12.12 -6.52 -9.02
N GLN A 705 13.01 -6.66 -8.06
CA GLN A 705 12.91 -5.97 -6.78
C GLN A 705 13.46 -4.54 -6.88
N ARG A 706 12.83 -3.62 -6.16
CA ARG A 706 13.31 -2.24 -6.07
C ARG A 706 14.24 -2.07 -4.87
N LEU A 707 15.50 -1.75 -5.10
CA LEU A 707 16.44 -1.39 -4.05
C LEU A 707 16.31 0.10 -3.69
N SER A 708 15.97 0.37 -2.46
CA SER A 708 15.91 1.70 -1.85
C SER A 708 16.59 1.70 -0.49
N TRP A 709 16.73 2.85 0.14
CA TRP A 709 17.23 2.94 1.52
C TRP A 709 16.38 2.16 2.55
N GLU A 710 15.11 1.89 2.23
CA GLU A 710 14.17 1.17 3.08
C GLU A 710 14.10 -0.34 2.76
N HIS A 711 14.79 -0.79 1.70
CA HIS A 711 14.75 -2.19 1.31
C HIS A 711 15.30 -3.09 2.43
N PRO A 712 14.65 -4.23 2.77
CA PRO A 712 15.06 -5.10 3.87
C PRO A 712 16.52 -5.50 3.84
N LEU A 713 17.09 -5.78 2.66
CA LEU A 713 18.51 -6.12 2.49
C LEU A 713 19.42 -4.98 2.98
N LEU A 714 19.15 -3.74 2.58
CA LEU A 714 19.95 -2.58 2.98
C LEU A 714 19.77 -2.27 4.46
N ARG A 715 18.54 -2.32 4.96
CA ARG A 715 18.24 -2.10 6.39
C ARG A 715 18.95 -3.12 7.26
N GLU A 716 18.96 -4.40 6.87
CA GLU A 716 19.69 -5.45 7.59
C GLU A 716 21.20 -5.24 7.56
N MET A 717 21.77 -4.91 6.39
CA MET A 717 23.21 -4.58 6.29
C MET A 717 23.57 -3.38 7.18
N MET A 718 22.77 -2.30 7.15
CA MET A 718 22.99 -1.13 8.01
C MET A 718 22.88 -1.49 9.50
N GLY A 719 21.87 -2.26 9.88
CA GLY A 719 21.69 -2.75 11.25
C GLY A 719 22.89 -3.56 11.74
N ARG A 720 23.38 -4.52 10.96
CA ARG A 720 24.55 -5.34 11.30
C ARG A 720 25.83 -4.53 11.45
N ILE A 721 26.00 -3.50 10.64
CA ILE A 721 27.14 -2.58 10.78
C ILE A 721 27.03 -1.79 12.09
N LEU A 722 25.87 -1.21 12.38
CA LEU A 722 25.68 -0.31 13.53
C LEU A 722 25.60 -1.06 14.88
N ASP A 723 25.01 -2.24 14.91
CA ASP A 723 24.82 -3.02 16.13
C ASP A 723 25.97 -4.01 16.40
N GLY A 724 26.74 -4.33 15.35
CA GLY A 724 27.90 -5.22 15.45
C GLY A 724 29.21 -4.49 15.65
N ASN A 725 30.29 -5.27 15.64
CA ASN A 725 31.66 -4.79 15.82
C ASN A 725 32.39 -4.49 14.52
N MET A 726 31.72 -4.66 13.36
CA MET A 726 32.31 -4.46 12.03
C MET A 726 32.75 -3.01 11.85
N GLY A 727 34.03 -2.78 11.62
CA GLY A 727 34.59 -1.47 11.37
C GLY A 727 34.66 -0.54 12.58
N ASN A 728 34.43 -1.04 13.79
CA ASN A 728 34.50 -0.20 14.99
C ASN A 728 35.95 0.13 15.44
N THR A 729 36.97 -0.51 14.87
CA THR A 729 38.39 -0.19 15.11
C THR A 729 39.19 -0.30 13.83
N ALA A 730 40.06 0.65 13.54
CA ALA A 730 40.92 0.62 12.38
C ALA A 730 42.32 1.22 12.66
N LEU A 731 43.28 0.88 11.80
CA LEU A 731 44.58 1.55 11.75
C LEU A 731 44.98 1.79 10.30
N ALA A 732 45.39 3.00 10.00
CA ALA A 732 45.76 3.42 8.64
C ALA A 732 47.06 4.23 8.64
N LEU A 733 47.76 4.21 7.49
CA LEU A 733 48.90 5.09 7.23
C LEU A 733 48.41 6.27 6.38
N LEU A 734 48.77 7.48 6.78
CA LEU A 734 48.57 8.68 6.01
C LEU A 734 49.84 9.06 5.26
N LYS A 735 49.81 9.07 3.93
CA LYS A 735 50.89 9.62 3.11
C LYS A 735 50.48 11.03 2.69
N HIS A 736 51.17 12.03 3.20
CA HIS A 736 50.94 13.41 2.84
C HIS A 736 52.23 14.24 2.93
N PRO A 737 52.67 14.90 1.88
CA PRO A 737 53.99 15.55 1.81
C PRO A 737 54.16 16.68 2.84
N ALA A 738 53.07 17.32 3.26
CA ALA A 738 53.11 18.42 4.22
C ALA A 738 53.18 17.98 5.72
N ILE A 739 53.04 16.68 6.01
CA ILE A 739 53.01 16.19 7.39
C ILE A 739 54.20 15.28 7.64
N PRO A 740 55.08 15.57 8.68
CA PRO A 740 56.22 14.76 8.98
C PRO A 740 55.84 13.30 9.28
N PRO A 741 56.68 12.32 8.90
CA PRO A 741 56.48 10.91 9.18
C PRO A 741 56.54 10.61 10.69
N GLY A 742 55.81 9.60 11.15
CA GLY A 742 55.80 9.14 12.55
C GLY A 742 54.83 9.88 13.48
N ARG A 743 54.08 10.88 12.97
CA ARG A 743 53.04 11.56 13.73
C ARG A 743 51.82 10.69 13.94
N LEU A 744 51.24 10.74 15.13
CA LEU A 744 50.03 9.99 15.48
C LEU A 744 48.83 10.91 15.45
N MET A 745 47.74 10.44 14.83
CA MET A 745 46.42 11.04 14.95
C MET A 745 45.40 9.98 15.32
N THR A 746 44.39 10.36 16.11
CA THR A 746 43.32 9.46 16.52
C THR A 746 42.00 10.03 16.05
N GLU A 747 41.29 9.31 15.23
CA GLU A 747 39.94 9.65 14.77
C GLU A 747 38.93 8.81 15.53
N LEU A 748 38.04 9.46 16.23
CA LEU A 748 37.02 8.90 17.10
C LEU A 748 35.65 9.27 16.57
N VAL A 749 34.77 8.30 16.53
CA VAL A 749 33.36 8.51 16.15
C VAL A 749 32.51 8.12 17.35
N PHE A 750 31.87 9.10 17.93
CA PHE A 750 30.87 8.89 18.98
C PHE A 750 29.49 8.89 18.37
N ARG A 751 28.59 8.15 18.96
CA ARG A 751 27.20 8.03 18.57
C ARG A 751 26.31 8.40 19.74
N THR A 752 25.29 9.23 19.49
CA THR A 752 24.22 9.47 20.46
C THR A 752 23.44 8.19 20.69
N TYR A 753 23.12 7.92 21.93
CA TYR A 753 22.30 6.80 22.37
C TYR A 753 21.16 7.32 23.24
N CYS A 754 19.93 7.27 22.74
CA CYS A 754 18.73 7.64 23.46
C CYS A 754 17.96 6.36 23.84
N PRO A 755 17.90 6.01 25.14
CA PRO A 755 17.19 4.83 25.60
C PRO A 755 15.68 5.12 25.63
N ALA A 756 14.99 4.84 24.55
CA ALA A 756 13.55 5.02 24.44
C ALA A 756 12.86 3.76 23.92
N PRO A 757 11.61 3.50 24.33
CA PRO A 757 10.79 2.46 23.70
C PRO A 757 10.62 2.72 22.21
N LYS A 758 10.63 1.68 21.38
CA LYS A 758 10.50 1.79 19.91
C LYS A 758 9.23 2.55 19.49
N ARG A 759 8.11 2.35 20.21
CA ARG A 759 6.82 3.01 19.93
C ARG A 759 6.89 4.55 19.92
N LEU A 760 7.86 5.14 20.62
CA LEU A 760 8.05 6.60 20.63
C LEU A 760 8.73 7.11 19.36
N HIS A 761 9.31 6.24 18.55
CA HIS A 761 10.03 6.61 17.33
C HIS A 761 10.93 7.84 17.52
N VAL A 762 11.73 7.80 18.60
CA VAL A 762 12.61 8.93 18.97
C VAL A 762 13.57 9.32 17.85
N ASN A 763 13.91 8.37 16.96
CA ASN A 763 14.82 8.59 15.84
C ASN A 763 14.34 9.68 14.87
N ARG A 764 13.04 9.99 14.79
CA ARG A 764 12.55 11.10 13.96
C ARG A 764 13.07 12.47 14.44
N PHE A 765 13.37 12.59 15.74
CA PHE A 765 13.89 13.82 16.35
C PHE A 765 15.38 13.72 16.66
N LEU A 766 15.80 12.58 17.22
CA LEU A 766 17.18 12.30 17.60
C LEU A 766 17.60 10.90 17.12
N PRO A 767 17.85 10.73 15.81
CA PRO A 767 18.47 9.51 15.32
C PRO A 767 19.89 9.38 15.87
N PRO A 768 20.49 8.17 15.82
CA PRO A 768 21.90 7.98 16.12
C PRO A 768 22.76 8.98 15.34
N THR A 769 23.26 9.99 16.04
CA THR A 769 24.03 11.12 15.46
C THR A 769 25.50 10.89 15.71
N ALA A 770 26.31 10.97 14.65
CA ALA A 770 27.75 10.81 14.73
C ALA A 770 28.44 12.13 15.11
N ILE A 771 29.21 12.11 16.18
CA ILE A 771 30.16 13.16 16.55
C ILE A 771 31.56 12.66 16.22
N ARG A 772 32.22 13.31 15.28
CA ARG A 772 33.57 12.95 14.83
C ARG A 772 34.60 13.82 15.50
N VAL A 773 35.50 13.24 16.28
CA VAL A 773 36.62 13.93 16.93
C VAL A 773 37.92 13.42 16.32
N LEU A 774 38.70 14.29 15.69
CA LEU A 774 40.03 13.99 15.19
C LEU A 774 41.06 14.74 16.04
N LEU A 775 41.94 14.01 16.71
CA LEU A 775 42.99 14.54 17.58
C LEU A 775 44.36 14.25 16.97
N ASP A 776 45.32 15.17 17.14
CA ASP A 776 46.72 14.89 16.92
C ASP A 776 47.37 14.28 18.17
N GLU A 777 48.65 13.97 18.12
CA GLU A 777 49.39 13.38 19.22
C GLU A 777 49.49 14.22 20.48
N SER A 778 49.22 15.53 20.39
CA SER A 778 49.22 16.46 21.52
C SER A 778 47.80 16.66 22.11
N GLY A 779 46.77 16.05 21.53
CA GLY A 779 45.38 16.22 21.89
C GLY A 779 44.71 17.46 21.24
N ALA A 780 45.38 18.11 20.27
CA ALA A 780 44.74 19.23 19.55
C ALA A 780 43.65 18.71 18.60
N VAL A 781 42.49 19.38 18.62
CA VAL A 781 41.34 19.04 17.80
C VAL A 781 41.56 19.50 16.35
N LEU A 782 41.45 18.56 15.44
CA LEU A 782 41.63 18.77 14.00
C LEU A 782 40.34 18.54 13.18
N SER A 783 39.22 18.25 13.84
CA SER A 783 37.96 17.85 13.20
C SER A 783 37.48 18.87 12.16
N ASP A 784 37.52 20.16 12.50
CA ASP A 784 37.08 21.27 11.64
C ASP A 784 38.08 21.59 10.49
N LYS A 785 39.34 21.20 10.66
CA LYS A 785 40.40 21.47 9.67
C LYS A 785 40.53 20.40 8.62
N ILE A 786 40.16 19.15 8.96
CA ILE A 786 40.39 17.97 8.12
C ILE A 786 39.05 17.20 7.99
N SER A 787 38.42 17.31 6.81
CA SER A 787 37.18 16.59 6.54
C SER A 787 37.40 15.08 6.46
N PHE A 788 36.39 14.29 6.80
CA PHE A 788 36.44 12.82 6.70
C PHE A 788 36.82 12.35 5.30
N THR A 789 36.15 12.89 4.27
CA THR A 789 36.39 12.52 2.88
C THR A 789 37.77 12.90 2.36
N GLY A 790 38.31 14.05 2.81
CA GLY A 790 39.65 14.50 2.49
C GLY A 790 40.72 13.60 3.08
N LEU A 791 40.49 13.17 4.33
CA LEU A 791 41.38 12.25 5.03
C LEU A 791 41.36 10.85 4.39
N ALA A 792 40.18 10.28 4.20
CA ALA A 792 39.98 8.91 3.69
C ALA A 792 40.67 8.65 2.35
N LYS A 793 40.72 9.63 1.44
CA LYS A 793 41.39 9.52 0.13
C LYS A 793 42.88 9.22 0.21
N ASN A 794 43.55 9.68 1.27
CA ASN A 794 45.00 9.61 1.43
C ASN A 794 45.45 8.49 2.37
N LEU A 795 44.52 7.74 2.93
CA LEU A 795 44.82 6.64 3.82
C LEU A 795 45.24 5.38 3.08
N ARG A 796 46.19 4.65 3.63
CA ARG A 796 46.73 3.39 3.10
C ARG A 796 46.60 2.30 4.16
N ARG A 797 46.45 1.08 3.66
CA ARG A 797 46.27 -0.13 4.50
C ARG A 797 47.58 -0.51 5.21
N VAL A 798 47.46 -1.03 6.42
CA VAL A 798 48.55 -1.52 7.26
C VAL A 798 48.43 -3.04 7.45
N LYS A 799 49.56 -3.77 7.51
CA LYS A 799 49.53 -5.18 7.86
C LYS A 799 49.13 -5.35 9.33
N LYS A 800 48.27 -6.34 9.64
CA LYS A 800 47.74 -6.58 11.00
C LYS A 800 48.80 -6.72 12.07
N ALA A 801 49.93 -7.37 11.77
CA ALA A 801 51.04 -7.52 12.72
C ALA A 801 51.65 -6.16 13.11
N MET A 802 51.96 -5.32 12.12
CA MET A 802 52.50 -3.98 12.32
C MET A 802 51.51 -3.09 13.09
N ALA A 803 50.22 -3.23 12.79
CA ALA A 803 49.19 -2.47 13.53
C ALA A 803 49.16 -2.81 15.02
N ARG A 804 49.26 -4.10 15.38
CA ARG A 804 49.30 -4.55 16.76
C ARG A 804 50.50 -4.03 17.50
N ASP A 805 51.69 -4.11 16.88
CA ASP A 805 52.92 -3.66 17.49
C ASP A 805 52.91 -2.15 17.74
N LEU A 806 52.37 -1.39 16.79
CA LEU A 806 52.25 0.07 16.91
C LEU A 806 51.29 0.46 18.04
N ILE A 807 50.11 -0.19 18.11
CA ILE A 807 49.12 0.07 19.17
C ILE A 807 49.71 -0.26 20.54
N ARG A 808 50.44 -1.38 20.67
CA ARG A 808 51.11 -1.76 21.92
C ARG A 808 52.15 -0.74 22.33
N SER A 809 52.94 -0.25 21.40
CA SER A 809 54.03 0.75 21.69
C SER A 809 53.47 2.13 22.06
N ARG A 810 52.23 2.42 21.74
CA ARG A 810 51.55 3.72 21.98
C ARG A 810 50.34 3.60 22.90
N HIS A 811 50.20 2.47 23.61
CA HIS A 811 49.02 2.12 24.42
C HIS A 811 48.55 3.22 25.38
N ASP A 812 49.45 3.76 26.17
CA ASP A 812 49.12 4.78 27.20
C ASP A 812 48.70 6.11 26.54
N GLN A 813 49.41 6.51 25.49
CA GLN A 813 49.09 7.71 24.73
C GLN A 813 47.71 7.57 24.05
N LEU A 814 47.39 6.39 23.47
CA LEU A 814 46.08 6.14 22.91
C LEU A 814 44.96 6.16 23.95
N ARG A 815 45.25 5.65 25.16
CA ARG A 815 44.27 5.72 26.26
C ARG A 815 43.97 7.15 26.67
N GLU A 816 44.96 8.00 26.72
CA GLU A 816 44.84 9.41 27.03
C GLU A 816 44.02 10.15 25.94
N LEU A 817 44.37 9.94 24.67
CA LEU A 817 43.67 10.53 23.54
C LEU A 817 42.20 10.08 23.44
N LEU A 818 41.88 8.82 23.77
CA LEU A 818 40.52 8.35 23.86
C LEU A 818 39.72 9.11 24.94
N GLY A 819 40.32 9.37 26.11
CA GLY A 819 39.66 10.14 27.16
C GLY A 819 39.47 11.62 26.79
N GLN A 820 40.46 12.23 26.13
CA GLN A 820 40.38 13.62 25.67
C GLN A 820 39.30 13.76 24.58
N GLY A 821 39.21 12.77 23.64
CA GLY A 821 38.20 12.76 22.62
C GLY A 821 36.77 12.57 23.16
N GLU A 822 36.61 11.79 24.25
CA GLU A 822 35.34 11.64 24.96
C GLU A 822 34.89 12.98 25.56
N GLN A 823 35.79 13.68 26.26
CA GLN A 823 35.51 15.01 26.81
C GLN A 823 35.13 16.03 25.71
N GLU A 824 35.77 15.98 24.56
CA GLU A 824 35.44 16.87 23.44
C GLU A 824 34.08 16.56 22.84
N ALA A 825 33.77 15.30 22.64
CA ALA A 825 32.45 14.90 22.18
C ALA A 825 31.31 15.27 23.15
N GLU A 826 31.57 15.13 24.47
CA GLU A 826 30.61 15.52 25.52
C GLU A 826 30.26 17.01 25.50
N ARG A 827 31.14 17.89 24.98
CA ARG A 827 30.87 19.31 24.84
C ARG A 827 29.85 19.61 23.73
N GLU A 828 29.76 18.75 22.70
CA GLU A 828 28.82 18.90 21.59
C GLU A 828 27.42 18.34 21.91
N LEU A 829 27.31 17.36 22.82
CA LEU A 829 26.08 16.68 23.14
C LEU A 829 24.91 17.62 23.53
N PRO A 830 25.09 18.63 24.41
CA PRO A 830 24.00 19.49 24.84
C PRO A 830 23.30 20.20 23.66
N SER A 831 24.07 20.69 22.70
CA SER A 831 23.52 21.38 21.52
C SER A 831 22.69 20.45 20.63
N ILE A 832 23.09 19.19 20.52
CA ILE A 832 22.36 18.18 19.75
C ILE A 832 21.03 17.82 20.45
N VAL A 833 21.07 17.66 21.77
CA VAL A 833 19.90 17.38 22.60
C VAL A 833 18.90 18.53 22.55
N GLU A 834 19.37 19.77 22.74
CA GLU A 834 18.54 20.98 22.69
C GLU A 834 17.85 21.14 21.32
N ALA A 835 18.60 21.00 20.24
CA ALA A 835 18.05 21.08 18.89
C ALA A 835 17.00 19.95 18.60
N ALA A 836 17.20 18.78 19.17
CA ALA A 836 16.24 17.68 19.06
C ALA A 836 14.95 17.95 19.88
N GLN A 837 15.10 18.47 21.10
CA GLN A 837 13.96 18.88 21.95
C GLN A 837 13.16 20.03 21.34
N GLU A 838 13.83 21.03 20.78
CA GLU A 838 13.14 22.14 20.08
C GLU A 838 12.31 21.65 18.91
N ARG A 839 12.88 20.78 18.06
CA ARG A 839 12.14 20.20 16.93
C ARG A 839 10.95 19.38 17.42
N MET A 840 11.16 18.52 18.42
CA MET A 840 10.10 17.69 18.98
C MET A 840 8.98 18.53 19.58
N ARG A 841 9.31 19.52 20.40
CA ARG A 841 8.32 20.41 21.01
C ARG A 841 7.59 21.23 19.95
N HIS A 842 8.29 21.79 18.98
CA HIS A 842 7.65 22.55 17.91
C HIS A 842 6.63 21.69 17.14
N GLU A 843 6.98 20.47 16.76
CA GLU A 843 6.09 19.58 16.01
C GLU A 843 4.90 19.13 16.87
N LEU A 844 5.15 18.60 18.07
CA LEU A 844 4.10 18.04 18.90
C LEU A 844 3.20 19.10 19.55
N ASP A 845 3.75 20.26 19.94
CA ASP A 845 2.96 21.36 20.50
C ASP A 845 2.08 22.02 19.43
N THR A 846 2.56 22.10 18.19
CA THR A 846 1.76 22.56 17.05
C THR A 846 0.60 21.60 16.77
N GLU A 847 0.87 20.29 16.74
CA GLU A 847 -0.16 19.30 16.52
C GLU A 847 -1.15 19.21 17.69
N LEU A 848 -0.67 19.33 18.92
CA LEU A 848 -1.52 19.35 20.11
C LEU A 848 -2.46 20.55 20.10
N ALA A 849 -1.94 21.74 19.81
CA ALA A 849 -2.74 22.97 19.72
C ALA A 849 -3.80 22.85 18.60
N ARG A 850 -3.42 22.28 17.45
CA ARG A 850 -4.35 22.00 16.35
C ARG A 850 -5.45 21.02 16.76
N LEU A 851 -5.10 19.91 17.41
CA LEU A 851 -6.07 18.90 17.85
C LEU A 851 -6.96 19.41 18.97
N GLU A 852 -6.44 20.22 19.91
CA GLU A 852 -7.24 20.83 20.98
C GLU A 852 -8.23 21.86 20.43
N ALA A 853 -7.84 22.64 19.44
CA ALA A 853 -8.75 23.54 18.75
C ALA A 853 -9.84 22.76 18.00
N LEU A 854 -9.45 21.68 17.31
CA LEU A 854 -10.35 20.83 16.56
C LEU A 854 -11.32 20.07 17.49
N ALA A 855 -10.85 19.57 18.63
CA ALA A 855 -11.68 18.85 19.61
C ALA A 855 -12.84 19.68 20.18
N ARG A 856 -12.71 21.01 20.19
CA ARG A 856 -13.80 21.90 20.62
C ARG A 856 -14.92 21.98 19.59
N LEU A 857 -14.62 21.67 18.34
CA LEU A 857 -15.50 21.88 17.19
C LEU A 857 -15.97 20.55 16.56
N ASN A 858 -15.13 19.54 16.61
CA ASN A 858 -15.35 18.26 15.94
C ASN A 858 -15.26 17.09 16.93
N PRO A 859 -16.38 16.40 17.22
CA PRO A 859 -16.42 15.26 18.13
C PRO A 859 -15.63 14.03 17.62
N ALA A 860 -15.14 14.03 16.37
CA ALA A 860 -14.28 12.96 15.86
C ALA A 860 -12.85 12.97 16.45
N VAL A 861 -12.48 14.01 17.19
CA VAL A 861 -11.22 14.03 17.94
C VAL A 861 -11.43 13.37 19.28
N ARG A 862 -10.91 12.17 19.43
CA ARG A 862 -11.05 11.40 20.68
C ARG A 862 -10.20 11.99 21.80
N GLN A 863 -10.72 12.03 23.01
CA GLN A 863 -9.99 12.52 24.20
C GLN A 863 -8.72 11.68 24.45
N GLU A 864 -8.78 10.38 24.18
CA GLU A 864 -7.65 9.46 24.29
C GLU A 864 -6.48 9.85 23.37
N GLU A 865 -6.76 10.38 22.17
CA GLU A 865 -5.75 10.85 21.22
C GLU A 865 -4.98 12.04 21.78
N LEU A 866 -5.67 13.01 22.37
CA LEU A 866 -5.07 14.16 23.02
C LEU A 866 -4.20 13.75 24.22
N GLU A 867 -4.70 12.86 25.06
CA GLU A 867 -3.96 12.35 26.21
C GLU A 867 -2.74 11.53 25.79
N ALA A 868 -2.86 10.73 24.72
CA ALA A 868 -1.76 9.97 24.17
C ALA A 868 -0.66 10.89 23.63
N LEU A 869 -1.02 11.93 22.88
CA LEU A 869 -0.06 12.90 22.34
C LEU A 869 0.65 13.68 23.45
N ARG A 870 -0.07 14.07 24.53
CA ARG A 870 0.55 14.72 25.69
C ARG A 870 1.52 13.79 26.41
N ARG A 871 1.17 12.50 26.56
CA ARG A 871 2.07 11.49 27.13
C ARG A 871 3.29 11.27 26.25
N GLU A 872 3.09 11.09 24.93
CA GLU A 872 4.17 10.92 23.97
C GLU A 872 5.16 12.08 24.03
N ARG A 873 4.67 13.32 24.05
CA ARG A 873 5.49 14.52 24.19
C ARG A 873 6.34 14.49 25.48
N SER A 874 5.72 14.16 26.61
CA SER A 874 6.43 14.10 27.90
C SER A 874 7.46 12.98 27.96
N GLU A 875 7.11 11.80 27.43
CA GLU A 875 8.02 10.66 27.40
C GLU A 875 9.20 10.88 26.45
N LEU A 876 8.96 11.53 25.30
CA LEU A 876 10.01 11.91 24.35
C LEU A 876 10.95 12.96 24.94
N ASP A 877 10.42 13.97 25.61
CA ASP A 877 11.24 15.00 26.25
C ASP A 877 12.20 14.40 27.29
N ALA A 878 11.69 13.53 28.16
CA ALA A 878 12.49 12.82 29.14
C ALA A 878 13.51 11.84 28.49
N ALA A 879 13.12 11.15 27.41
CA ALA A 879 14.01 10.24 26.72
C ALA A 879 15.15 10.99 26.01
N ILE A 880 14.86 12.10 25.34
CA ILE A 880 15.85 12.93 24.65
C ILE A 880 16.82 13.58 25.67
N GLU A 881 16.31 14.05 26.81
CA GLU A 881 17.15 14.55 27.91
C GLU A 881 18.09 13.48 28.46
N GLY A 882 17.64 12.22 28.53
CA GLY A 882 18.43 11.07 29.00
C GLY A 882 19.48 10.56 28.00
N THR A 883 19.71 11.25 26.91
CA THR A 883 20.65 10.85 25.84
C THR A 883 22.09 10.83 26.34
N ARG A 884 22.83 9.81 25.92
CA ARG A 884 24.23 9.59 26.27
C ARG A 884 25.08 9.41 25.02
N LEU A 885 26.40 9.60 25.17
CA LEU A 885 27.34 9.26 24.12
C LEU A 885 27.94 7.87 24.33
N ARG A 886 28.20 7.21 23.23
CA ARG A 886 28.94 5.96 23.18
C ARG A 886 30.01 6.06 22.09
N LEU A 887 31.25 5.65 22.42
CA LEU A 887 32.27 5.49 21.38
C LEU A 887 31.87 4.36 20.46
N ASP A 888 31.52 4.70 19.23
CA ASP A 888 31.06 3.78 18.20
C ASP A 888 32.22 3.20 17.41
N ALA A 889 33.20 4.05 17.02
CA ALA A 889 34.37 3.61 16.28
C ALA A 889 35.62 4.45 16.62
N ALA A 890 36.80 3.83 16.49
CA ALA A 890 38.08 4.47 16.70
C ALA A 890 39.08 4.05 15.63
N ARG A 891 39.77 5.03 15.01
CA ARG A 891 40.80 4.81 14.00
C ARG A 891 42.11 5.49 14.41
N VAL A 892 43.16 4.73 14.43
CA VAL A 892 44.50 5.26 14.61
C VAL A 892 45.14 5.53 13.26
N ILE A 893 45.73 6.69 13.10
CA ILE A 893 46.34 7.12 11.83
C ILE A 893 47.79 7.50 12.13
N VAL A 894 48.70 6.93 11.39
CA VAL A 894 50.10 7.24 11.50
C VAL A 894 50.63 7.80 10.18
N THR A 895 51.35 8.90 10.25
CA THR A 895 51.96 9.49 9.05
C THR A 895 53.18 8.68 8.60
N ALA A 896 53.27 8.42 7.32
CA ALA A 896 54.41 7.74 6.72
C ALA A 896 55.14 8.70 5.73
N GLY A 897 56.45 8.55 5.65
CA GLY A 897 57.22 9.18 4.60
C GLY A 897 56.93 8.58 3.23
N ASP A 898 57.33 9.26 2.19
CA ASP A 898 57.19 8.79 0.82
C ASP A 898 57.87 7.47 0.53
#